data_0e781231de686947356fa230a364c981
#
_entry.id   0e781231de686947356fa230a364c981
#
_cell.length_a   1.000
_cell.length_b   1.000
_cell.length_c   1.000
_cell.angle_alpha   90.00
_cell.angle_beta   90.00
_cell.angle_gamma   90.00
#
_symmetry.space_group_name_H-M   'P 1'
#
loop_
_entity.id
_entity.type
_entity.pdbx_description
1 polymer ?
#
loop_
_entity_poly.entity_id
_entity_poly.type
_entity_poly.pdbx_seq_one_letter_code
_entity_poly.pdbx_strand_id
1 'polypeptide(L)'
;MQLSSRLDEVRSRVHGILEDGYRLEFNTVEKILDHYFSQRFLPLWYFYANSADEIASHVFAITQLLNAQHAYLTQVSADGRAITYLLNVGRDYPGRLEAILQENLSMEIGSFDAVRTRSGIGIITLEKRGRARMLAGRLQVEDADLLLARTRRYGTQQQHRHTEEFLQCLTPEYVLEELASTADPPRIHRHQRLFERAIESKSAVVIAQATDQERAGENERLTSSETRIAVALQNPSPSFAIDGVSVFTRHSVNIRRAYFDSFPYGESREYEVGVLSIYVASDTPTGELVAELEQLSSYFNPAEKNTTLTLVEEAIRTISRPDAAQEEAAAALSTLRRVAARNGDLSTAEELGVFLLNSLTDFFDGASRLGVANNDAVMQMLLRFEAFEEFWVEQNEGRRSRHLPAFRTKHNGARGTVKGGLRIDPIVEFVEVSALAFMMTWKCARSRILFGGGKGGLKITADYHKSDELEAFDTLANFGRALFLVTGPFRDVPAGDVGCGPREIGNMFEGFKSALRDLALMAYGVKHGATLFGNRVVSTVEARRIMLQGFGIDYQNRANMRELVFSERYLELVAAAQITGKPFMGINARTGATGRGLMYTLLAAITRLLLDGQWESSEPLQSAETAMLRELASYREASILSSKGAPAVSDQQWNNSDVFRKLLSGRRIIVQGSGKVGGSLLKELARYGVNLIAIADKDGAIVGNNIPIAELLEQVAQTGSVVGFKNGVERTINGAKEGAEVLEIPCDILVPAALENAITATNASRVLAQVVVCGSNGPNTSKAEQILFDRGVVVLYDFLANGAGVVASYFEWLRNLAQRLRYEAENIDHQEFSPDIMDSYIMPEFRLRIKEILADPEDEHSTTAWNLLMRDIMFAAVNDDYNESRAEAISMKSAGYRNAIARVLVAMLLRGDSQERSSIWSGLELATRSYLKPFFQHPEAALFHPAAADMFELLEADSVSRSDRGQRRPTGIR
;
A
#
# COMPACT_ATOMS: atom_id res chain seq x y z
N MET A 1 -33.82 -2.94 -11.34
CA MET A 1 -33.84 -1.64 -12.07
C MET A 1 -33.90 -1.98 -13.56
N GLN A 2 -34.86 -1.42 -14.30
CA GLN A 2 -34.93 -1.72 -15.75
C GLN A 2 -33.72 -1.12 -16.45
N LEU A 3 -33.12 -1.80 -17.42
CA LEU A 3 -31.92 -1.34 -18.14
C LEU A 3 -32.11 0.04 -18.79
N SER A 4 -33.35 0.36 -19.26
CA SER A 4 -33.68 1.70 -19.75
C SER A 4 -33.37 2.80 -18.75
N SER A 5 -33.73 2.61 -17.49
CA SER A 5 -33.46 3.57 -16.41
C SER A 5 -31.95 3.72 -16.12
N ARG A 6 -31.17 2.66 -16.33
CA ARG A 6 -29.71 2.70 -16.17
C ARG A 6 -29.04 3.46 -17.31
N LEU A 7 -29.50 3.26 -18.53
CA LEU A 7 -29.01 4.02 -19.69
C LEU A 7 -29.39 5.50 -19.61
N ASP A 8 -30.56 5.83 -19.08
CA ASP A 8 -30.99 7.21 -18.85
C ASP A 8 -30.14 7.88 -17.76
N GLU A 9 -29.76 7.15 -16.70
CA GLU A 9 -28.83 7.62 -15.68
C GLU A 9 -27.44 7.90 -16.27
N VAL A 10 -26.91 6.99 -17.09
CA VAL A 10 -25.62 7.20 -17.78
C VAL A 10 -25.68 8.42 -18.71
N ARG A 11 -26.75 8.56 -19.50
CA ARG A 11 -26.94 9.73 -20.37
C ARG A 11 -26.98 11.03 -19.56
N SER A 12 -27.76 11.06 -18.50
CA SER A 12 -27.83 12.23 -17.61
C SER A 12 -26.46 12.61 -17.04
N ARG A 13 -25.67 11.60 -16.67
CA ARG A 13 -24.32 11.82 -16.14
C ARG A 13 -23.37 12.34 -17.19
N VAL A 14 -23.39 11.78 -18.39
CA VAL A 14 -22.59 12.26 -19.55
C VAL A 14 -22.96 13.69 -19.90
N HIS A 15 -24.25 14.01 -19.92
CA HIS A 15 -24.73 15.37 -20.20
C HIS A 15 -24.29 16.36 -19.14
N GLY A 16 -24.38 16.01 -17.85
CA GLY A 16 -23.89 16.84 -16.76
C GLY A 16 -22.40 17.16 -16.89
N ILE A 17 -21.59 16.17 -17.29
CA ILE A 17 -20.15 16.38 -17.53
C ILE A 17 -19.91 17.30 -18.73
N LEU A 18 -20.73 17.21 -19.78
CA LEU A 18 -20.65 18.08 -20.95
C LEU A 18 -21.05 19.54 -20.65
N GLU A 19 -22.05 19.75 -19.80
CA GLU A 19 -22.52 21.07 -19.38
C GLU A 19 -21.48 21.78 -18.49
N ASP A 20 -20.71 21.02 -17.71
CA ASP A 20 -19.63 21.53 -16.84
C ASP A 20 -18.37 22.04 -17.60
N GLY A 21 -18.37 22.06 -18.94
CA GLY A 21 -17.34 22.73 -19.72
C GLY A 21 -16.65 21.89 -20.81
N TYR A 22 -17.18 20.74 -21.13
CA TYR A 22 -16.72 19.92 -22.26
C TYR A 22 -17.21 20.47 -23.61
N ARG A 23 -16.29 20.87 -24.48
CA ARG A 23 -16.60 21.17 -25.90
C ARG A 23 -16.40 19.93 -26.78
N LEU A 24 -17.01 18.82 -26.44
CA LEU A 24 -17.26 17.80 -27.45
C LEU A 24 -18.60 18.13 -28.11
N GLU A 25 -18.67 17.96 -29.42
CA GLU A 25 -19.97 18.08 -30.10
C GLU A 25 -20.93 17.08 -29.50
N PHE A 26 -22.00 17.57 -28.89
CA PHE A 26 -23.08 16.78 -28.28
C PHE A 26 -23.51 15.61 -29.18
N ASN A 27 -23.62 15.84 -30.49
CA ASN A 27 -23.95 14.82 -31.49
C ASN A 27 -22.92 13.70 -31.60
N THR A 28 -21.66 13.93 -31.29
CA THR A 28 -20.61 12.89 -31.32
C THR A 28 -20.72 11.98 -30.10
N VAL A 29 -21.00 12.55 -28.96
CA VAL A 29 -21.18 11.79 -27.70
C VAL A 29 -22.45 10.95 -27.74
N GLU A 30 -23.56 11.51 -28.23
CA GLU A 30 -24.81 10.75 -28.43
C GLU A 30 -24.62 9.58 -29.40
N LYS A 31 -23.92 9.78 -30.51
CA LYS A 31 -23.57 8.70 -31.43
C LYS A 31 -22.74 7.62 -30.77
N ILE A 32 -21.81 7.98 -29.89
CA ILE A 32 -21.02 6.99 -29.14
C ILE A 32 -21.91 6.23 -28.16
N LEU A 33 -22.75 6.92 -27.39
CA LEU A 33 -23.71 6.29 -26.47
C LEU A 33 -24.62 5.32 -27.20
N ASP A 34 -25.22 5.74 -28.31
CA ASP A 34 -26.15 4.90 -29.08
C ASP A 34 -25.46 3.75 -29.80
N HIS A 35 -24.21 3.96 -30.23
CA HIS A 35 -23.52 3.01 -31.09
C HIS A 35 -22.68 1.99 -30.28
N TYR A 36 -21.99 2.42 -29.23
CA TYR A 36 -21.10 1.55 -28.45
C TYR A 36 -21.73 1.04 -27.15
N PHE A 37 -22.60 1.81 -26.53
CA PHE A 37 -23.18 1.50 -25.23
C PHE A 37 -24.65 1.05 -25.32
N SER A 38 -25.07 0.51 -26.48
CA SER A 38 -26.41 -0.13 -26.62
C SER A 38 -26.32 -1.60 -26.22
N GLN A 39 -27.46 -2.17 -25.78
CA GLN A 39 -27.59 -3.61 -25.48
C GLN A 39 -27.17 -4.54 -26.64
N ARG A 40 -27.10 -4.01 -27.86
CA ARG A 40 -26.70 -4.78 -29.03
C ARG A 40 -25.21 -5.12 -29.08
N PHE A 41 -24.37 -4.39 -28.32
CA PHE A 41 -22.93 -4.45 -28.46
C PHE A 41 -22.21 -4.79 -27.16
N LEU A 42 -22.80 -4.48 -26.02
CA LEU A 42 -22.23 -4.77 -24.70
C LEU A 42 -23.13 -5.74 -23.93
N PRO A 43 -22.54 -6.69 -23.21
CA PRO A 43 -23.30 -7.60 -22.38
C PRO A 43 -24.01 -6.85 -21.25
N LEU A 44 -25.14 -7.38 -20.81
CA LEU A 44 -26.00 -6.73 -19.82
C LEU A 44 -25.27 -6.50 -18.51
N TRP A 45 -24.42 -7.45 -18.10
CA TRP A 45 -23.64 -7.35 -16.88
C TRP A 45 -22.72 -6.12 -16.87
N TYR A 46 -22.17 -5.70 -18.01
CA TYR A 46 -21.34 -4.50 -18.10
C TYR A 46 -22.04 -3.26 -17.52
N PHE A 47 -23.33 -3.10 -17.78
CA PHE A 47 -24.11 -1.98 -17.29
C PHE A 47 -24.45 -2.06 -15.80
N TYR A 48 -24.38 -3.23 -15.21
CA TYR A 48 -24.58 -3.44 -13.77
C TYR A 48 -23.29 -3.51 -12.99
N ALA A 49 -22.21 -3.98 -13.61
CA ALA A 49 -20.90 -4.07 -13.01
C ALA A 49 -20.22 -2.71 -12.88
N ASN A 50 -20.49 -1.77 -13.79
CA ASN A 50 -19.91 -0.44 -13.79
C ASN A 50 -20.91 0.61 -13.30
N SER A 51 -20.45 1.60 -12.53
CA SER A 51 -21.26 2.76 -12.14
C SER A 51 -21.58 3.64 -13.36
N ALA A 52 -22.56 4.53 -13.23
CA ALA A 52 -22.85 5.48 -14.29
C ALA A 52 -21.67 6.41 -14.60
N ASP A 53 -20.88 6.76 -13.59
CA ASP A 53 -19.67 7.58 -13.73
C ASP A 53 -18.56 6.82 -14.47
N GLU A 54 -18.38 5.52 -14.19
CA GLU A 54 -17.41 4.68 -14.89
C GLU A 54 -17.80 4.52 -16.37
N ILE A 55 -19.06 4.26 -16.67
CA ILE A 55 -19.54 4.17 -18.06
C ILE A 55 -19.38 5.50 -18.78
N ALA A 56 -19.67 6.62 -18.12
CA ALA A 56 -19.42 7.95 -18.69
C ALA A 56 -17.94 8.16 -19.01
N SER A 57 -17.03 7.74 -18.12
CA SER A 57 -15.58 7.77 -18.37
C SER A 57 -15.20 6.92 -19.59
N HIS A 58 -15.79 5.75 -19.77
CA HIS A 58 -15.56 4.91 -20.95
C HIS A 58 -16.03 5.58 -22.24
N VAL A 59 -17.15 6.29 -22.23
CA VAL A 59 -17.64 7.08 -23.39
C VAL A 59 -16.62 8.14 -23.80
N PHE A 60 -16.08 8.90 -22.83
CA PHE A 60 -15.05 9.89 -23.09
C PHE A 60 -13.74 9.29 -23.58
N ALA A 61 -13.32 8.16 -23.00
CA ALA A 61 -12.12 7.45 -23.42
C ALA A 61 -12.25 6.94 -24.88
N ILE A 62 -13.42 6.43 -25.27
CA ILE A 62 -13.68 6.04 -26.69
C ILE A 62 -13.58 7.26 -27.60
N THR A 63 -14.08 8.41 -27.18
CA THR A 63 -13.96 9.65 -27.99
C THR A 63 -12.48 10.01 -28.22
N GLN A 64 -11.66 9.87 -27.20
CA GLN A 64 -10.21 10.10 -27.31
C GLN A 64 -9.53 9.05 -28.18
N LEU A 65 -9.90 7.77 -28.03
CA LEU A 65 -9.37 6.68 -28.82
C LEU A 65 -9.64 6.85 -30.32
N LEU A 66 -10.83 7.34 -30.67
CA LEU A 66 -11.21 7.59 -32.07
C LEU A 66 -10.48 8.80 -32.67
N ASN A 67 -10.16 9.81 -31.85
CA ASN A 67 -9.52 11.05 -32.27
C ASN A 67 -7.98 11.01 -32.17
N ALA A 68 -7.42 10.11 -31.37
CA ALA A 68 -5.99 10.00 -31.17
C ALA A 68 -5.37 8.83 -31.92
N GLN A 69 -4.06 8.87 -32.12
CA GLN A 69 -3.33 7.76 -32.76
C GLN A 69 -3.04 6.58 -31.80
N HIS A 70 -3.70 6.50 -30.66
CA HIS A 70 -3.49 5.44 -29.67
C HIS A 70 -4.04 4.08 -30.16
N ALA A 71 -3.32 3.01 -29.84
CA ALA A 71 -3.78 1.66 -30.16
C ALA A 71 -4.87 1.19 -29.19
N TYR A 72 -4.81 1.64 -27.93
CA TYR A 72 -5.79 1.35 -26.88
C TYR A 72 -5.71 2.34 -25.71
N LEU A 73 -6.76 2.37 -24.91
CA LEU A 73 -6.86 3.11 -23.64
C LEU A 73 -7.34 2.17 -22.55
N THR A 74 -6.98 2.43 -21.31
CA THR A 74 -7.42 1.66 -20.14
C THR A 74 -8.21 2.50 -19.18
N GLN A 75 -9.20 1.87 -18.54
CA GLN A 75 -10.00 2.45 -17.48
C GLN A 75 -10.03 1.47 -16.30
N VAL A 76 -9.79 1.95 -15.10
CA VAL A 76 -9.89 1.15 -13.88
C VAL A 76 -11.16 1.53 -13.15
N SER A 77 -11.89 0.52 -12.65
CA SER A 77 -13.10 0.75 -11.85
C SER A 77 -12.80 1.54 -10.57
N ALA A 78 -13.81 2.22 -10.03
CA ALA A 78 -13.65 3.03 -8.83
C ALA A 78 -13.17 2.23 -7.60
N ASP A 79 -13.48 0.94 -7.55
CA ASP A 79 -13.02 0.00 -6.52
C ASP A 79 -11.64 -0.61 -6.80
N GLY A 80 -11.03 -0.29 -7.94
CA GLY A 80 -9.72 -0.80 -8.35
C GLY A 80 -9.69 -2.29 -8.71
N ARG A 81 -10.84 -2.94 -8.85
CA ARG A 81 -10.95 -4.39 -9.05
C ARG A 81 -11.29 -4.82 -10.46
N ALA A 82 -11.59 -3.90 -11.35
CA ALA A 82 -11.77 -4.17 -12.77
C ALA A 82 -10.97 -3.21 -13.62
N ILE A 83 -10.50 -3.71 -14.77
CA ILE A 83 -9.79 -2.93 -15.76
C ILE A 83 -10.46 -3.15 -17.09
N THR A 84 -10.87 -2.07 -17.73
CA THR A 84 -11.44 -2.10 -19.07
C THR A 84 -10.44 -1.54 -20.07
N TYR A 85 -10.08 -2.35 -21.04
CA TYR A 85 -9.27 -1.96 -22.21
C TYR A 85 -10.19 -1.61 -23.36
N LEU A 86 -10.04 -0.43 -23.90
CA LEU A 86 -10.74 0.06 -25.09
C LEU A 86 -9.74 0.05 -26.24
N LEU A 87 -9.98 -0.75 -27.27
CA LEU A 87 -9.04 -1.05 -28.33
C LEU A 87 -9.52 -0.47 -29.66
N ASN A 88 -8.60 0.09 -30.42
CA ASN A 88 -8.84 0.37 -31.85
C ASN A 88 -8.57 -0.90 -32.67
N VAL A 89 -9.63 -1.59 -33.11
CA VAL A 89 -9.54 -2.88 -33.80
C VAL A 89 -8.80 -2.77 -35.14
N GLY A 90 -8.77 -1.61 -35.79
CA GLY A 90 -7.98 -1.39 -37.01
C GLY A 90 -6.47 -1.55 -36.82
N ARG A 91 -6.03 -1.59 -35.57
CA ARG A 91 -4.61 -1.81 -35.16
C ARG A 91 -4.43 -3.07 -34.34
N ASP A 92 -5.44 -3.93 -34.29
CA ASP A 92 -5.40 -5.17 -33.53
C ASP A 92 -4.68 -6.28 -34.33
N TYR A 93 -4.09 -7.24 -33.60
CA TYR A 93 -3.33 -8.35 -34.15
C TYR A 93 -3.57 -9.63 -33.34
N PRO A 94 -3.39 -10.83 -33.94
CA PRO A 94 -3.40 -12.07 -33.16
C PRO A 94 -2.42 -12.00 -31.98
N GLY A 95 -2.85 -12.42 -30.78
CA GLY A 95 -2.05 -12.34 -29.55
C GLY A 95 -2.25 -11.09 -28.71
N ARG A 96 -3.06 -10.10 -29.15
CA ARG A 96 -3.33 -8.90 -28.33
C ARG A 96 -4.03 -9.26 -27.00
N LEU A 97 -5.02 -10.16 -27.04
CA LEU A 97 -5.70 -10.60 -25.82
C LEU A 97 -4.75 -11.32 -24.89
N GLU A 98 -3.88 -12.19 -25.42
CA GLU A 98 -2.86 -12.87 -24.62
C GLU A 98 -1.92 -11.87 -23.96
N ALA A 99 -1.42 -10.87 -24.70
CA ALA A 99 -0.53 -9.84 -24.13
C ALA A 99 -1.20 -9.08 -22.98
N ILE A 100 -2.46 -8.69 -23.14
CA ILE A 100 -3.24 -8.02 -22.08
C ILE A 100 -3.41 -8.92 -20.85
N LEU A 101 -3.70 -10.20 -21.05
CA LEU A 101 -3.84 -11.14 -19.94
C LEU A 101 -2.50 -11.39 -19.23
N GLN A 102 -1.38 -11.49 -19.98
CA GLN A 102 -0.03 -11.63 -19.40
C GLN A 102 0.38 -10.42 -18.58
N GLU A 103 0.08 -9.21 -19.07
CA GLU A 103 0.32 -7.95 -18.34
C GLU A 103 -0.41 -7.92 -16.98
N ASN A 104 -1.53 -8.61 -16.88
CA ASN A 104 -2.42 -8.61 -15.72
C ASN A 104 -2.39 -9.90 -14.89
N LEU A 105 -1.42 -10.78 -15.11
CA LEU A 105 -1.34 -12.07 -14.39
C LEU A 105 -1.38 -11.92 -12.87
N SER A 106 -0.74 -10.89 -12.35
CA SER A 106 -0.73 -10.58 -10.91
C SER A 106 -2.07 -10.11 -10.34
N MET A 107 -3.03 -9.81 -11.19
CA MET A 107 -4.36 -9.35 -10.77
C MET A 107 -5.22 -10.47 -10.19
N GLU A 108 -4.84 -11.73 -10.31
CA GLU A 108 -5.70 -12.90 -9.99
C GLU A 108 -7.07 -12.77 -10.69
N ILE A 109 -7.06 -12.85 -12.00
CA ILE A 109 -8.25 -12.66 -12.82
C ILE A 109 -9.30 -13.69 -12.42
N GLY A 110 -10.44 -13.23 -11.92
CA GLY A 110 -11.58 -14.05 -11.57
C GLY A 110 -12.55 -14.26 -12.74
N SER A 111 -12.66 -13.23 -13.59
CA SER A 111 -13.40 -13.31 -14.84
C SER A 111 -12.84 -12.31 -15.86
N PHE A 112 -13.06 -12.55 -17.12
CA PHE A 112 -12.87 -11.54 -18.17
C PHE A 112 -13.87 -11.70 -19.31
N ASP A 113 -14.09 -10.58 -19.98
CA ASP A 113 -14.86 -10.46 -21.21
C ASP A 113 -14.03 -9.78 -22.28
N ALA A 114 -14.02 -10.32 -23.48
CA ALA A 114 -13.38 -9.70 -24.64
C ALA A 114 -14.36 -9.69 -25.81
N VAL A 115 -14.81 -8.51 -26.22
CA VAL A 115 -15.83 -8.32 -27.27
C VAL A 115 -15.32 -7.31 -28.30
N ARG A 116 -15.56 -7.59 -29.59
CA ARG A 116 -15.33 -6.64 -30.68
C ARG A 116 -16.64 -6.08 -31.19
N THR A 117 -16.73 -4.77 -31.25
CA THR A 117 -17.87 -4.08 -31.87
C THR A 117 -17.71 -4.03 -33.39
N ARG A 118 -18.83 -3.96 -34.12
CA ARG A 118 -18.83 -3.81 -35.59
C ARG A 118 -18.16 -2.50 -36.05
N SER A 119 -18.12 -1.51 -35.22
CA SER A 119 -17.60 -0.19 -35.51
C SER A 119 -16.10 -0.05 -35.30
N GLY A 120 -15.39 -1.14 -35.01
CA GLY A 120 -13.94 -1.14 -34.92
C GLY A 120 -13.38 -0.82 -33.54
N ILE A 121 -14.18 -0.92 -32.49
CA ILE A 121 -13.70 -0.84 -31.10
C ILE A 121 -13.78 -2.23 -30.46
N GLY A 122 -12.69 -2.67 -29.85
CA GLY A 122 -12.67 -3.82 -28.96
C GLY A 122 -12.80 -3.35 -27.51
N ILE A 123 -13.52 -4.11 -26.71
CA ILE A 123 -13.66 -3.86 -25.27
C ILE A 123 -13.27 -5.14 -24.55
N ILE A 124 -12.27 -5.05 -23.69
CA ILE A 124 -11.82 -6.16 -22.84
C ILE A 124 -11.92 -5.68 -21.39
N THR A 125 -12.72 -6.34 -20.60
CA THR A 125 -12.82 -6.07 -19.16
C THR A 125 -12.28 -7.26 -18.40
N LEU A 126 -11.28 -7.00 -17.55
CA LEU A 126 -10.70 -7.97 -16.62
C LEU A 126 -11.21 -7.66 -15.23
N GLU A 127 -11.62 -8.67 -14.49
CA GLU A 127 -12.11 -8.52 -13.13
C GLU A 127 -11.25 -9.34 -12.16
N LYS A 128 -10.86 -8.70 -11.05
CA LYS A 128 -10.19 -9.37 -9.96
C LYS A 128 -11.13 -10.33 -9.24
N ARG A 129 -10.62 -11.48 -8.83
CA ARG A 129 -11.36 -12.47 -8.05
C ARG A 129 -12.02 -11.84 -6.81
N GLY A 130 -13.29 -12.12 -6.58
CA GLY A 130 -14.07 -11.62 -5.43
C GLY A 130 -14.84 -10.32 -5.68
N ARG A 131 -14.74 -9.65 -6.86
CA ARG A 131 -15.56 -8.47 -7.18
C ARG A 131 -17.06 -8.79 -7.20
N ALA A 132 -17.40 -9.95 -7.72
CA ALA A 132 -18.76 -10.43 -7.80
C ALA A 132 -19.53 -10.40 -6.46
N ARG A 133 -18.85 -10.65 -5.35
CA ARG A 133 -19.44 -10.56 -3.99
C ARG A 133 -19.88 -9.14 -3.63
N MET A 134 -19.19 -8.11 -4.10
CA MET A 134 -19.53 -6.71 -3.83
C MET A 134 -20.78 -6.27 -4.60
N LEU A 135 -21.05 -6.88 -5.73
CA LEU A 135 -22.24 -6.59 -6.57
C LEU A 135 -23.47 -7.38 -6.14
N ALA A 136 -23.31 -8.46 -5.35
CA ALA A 136 -24.39 -9.33 -4.89
C ALA A 136 -25.53 -8.58 -4.17
N GLY A 137 -25.23 -7.48 -3.48
CA GLY A 137 -26.26 -6.63 -2.85
C GLY A 137 -27.14 -5.85 -3.84
N ARG A 138 -26.87 -5.88 -5.15
CA ARG A 138 -27.64 -5.18 -6.19
C ARG A 138 -28.63 -6.10 -6.93
N LEU A 139 -28.52 -7.42 -6.77
CA LEU A 139 -29.46 -8.39 -7.30
C LEU A 139 -30.71 -8.49 -6.42
N GLN A 140 -31.88 -8.48 -7.05
CA GLN A 140 -33.12 -8.80 -6.33
C GLN A 140 -33.23 -10.32 -6.20
N VAL A 141 -33.69 -10.80 -5.04
CA VAL A 141 -33.92 -12.23 -4.76
C VAL A 141 -34.77 -12.90 -5.84
N GLU A 142 -35.73 -12.16 -6.42
CA GLU A 142 -36.62 -12.59 -7.50
C GLU A 142 -35.87 -13.01 -8.79
N ASP A 143 -34.75 -12.37 -9.11
CA ASP A 143 -33.95 -12.68 -10.30
C ASP A 143 -33.19 -14.01 -10.13
N ALA A 144 -32.68 -14.29 -8.96
CA ALA A 144 -32.03 -15.56 -8.64
C ALA A 144 -33.06 -16.74 -8.67
N ASP A 145 -34.24 -16.53 -8.11
CA ASP A 145 -35.32 -17.53 -8.12
C ASP A 145 -35.83 -17.81 -9.54
N LEU A 146 -35.90 -16.81 -10.41
CA LEU A 146 -36.27 -16.97 -11.80
C LEU A 146 -35.28 -17.81 -12.59
N LEU A 147 -33.96 -17.57 -12.34
CA LEU A 147 -32.91 -18.36 -12.95
C LEU A 147 -32.92 -19.81 -12.46
N LEU A 148 -33.10 -20.02 -11.16
CA LEU A 148 -33.25 -21.34 -10.55
C LEU A 148 -34.43 -22.10 -11.16
N ALA A 149 -35.55 -21.43 -11.38
CA ALA A 149 -36.72 -22.02 -12.02
C ALA A 149 -36.45 -22.39 -13.49
N ARG A 150 -35.70 -21.54 -14.22
CA ARG A 150 -35.28 -21.84 -15.61
C ARG A 150 -34.30 -23.04 -15.63
N THR A 151 -33.33 -23.06 -14.80
CA THR A 151 -32.30 -24.12 -14.72
C THR A 151 -32.94 -25.46 -14.36
N ARG A 152 -33.88 -25.48 -13.40
CA ARG A 152 -34.64 -26.69 -13.03
C ARG A 152 -35.53 -27.22 -14.16
N ARG A 153 -36.08 -26.36 -15.01
CA ARG A 153 -36.89 -26.82 -16.18
C ARG A 153 -36.05 -27.54 -17.23
N TYR A 154 -34.83 -27.15 -17.46
CA TYR A 154 -33.92 -27.77 -18.43
C TYR A 154 -33.18 -29.00 -17.84
N GLY A 155 -33.00 -29.07 -16.53
CA GLY A 155 -32.33 -30.17 -15.85
C GLY A 155 -33.13 -31.44 -15.63
N THR A 156 -34.44 -31.43 -15.89
CA THR A 156 -35.37 -32.57 -15.59
C THR A 156 -35.14 -33.80 -16.48
N GLN A 157 -34.40 -33.74 -17.57
CA GLN A 157 -34.10 -34.89 -18.42
C GLN A 157 -32.81 -35.66 -18.12
N GLN A 158 -31.91 -35.11 -17.33
CA GLN A 158 -30.69 -35.78 -16.83
C GLN A 158 -30.44 -35.37 -15.38
N GLN A 159 -30.31 -36.35 -14.48
CA GLN A 159 -29.90 -36.08 -13.09
C GLN A 159 -28.42 -35.62 -13.10
N HIS A 160 -28.21 -34.34 -12.97
CA HIS A 160 -26.87 -33.75 -12.78
C HIS A 160 -26.48 -33.84 -11.32
N ARG A 161 -25.34 -34.48 -11.01
CA ARG A 161 -24.89 -34.80 -9.65
C ARG A 161 -24.50 -33.56 -8.85
N HIS A 162 -24.06 -32.49 -9.51
CA HIS A 162 -23.49 -31.29 -8.86
C HIS A 162 -24.28 -30.01 -9.16
N THR A 163 -25.60 -30.16 -9.44
CA THR A 163 -26.46 -29.03 -9.81
C THR A 163 -26.54 -27.97 -8.71
N GLU A 164 -26.71 -28.39 -7.45
CA GLU A 164 -26.80 -27.44 -6.33
C GLU A 164 -25.48 -26.74 -6.06
N GLU A 165 -24.34 -27.45 -6.10
CA GLU A 165 -23.02 -26.87 -5.97
C GLU A 165 -22.74 -25.82 -7.06
N PHE A 166 -23.05 -26.16 -8.31
CA PHE A 166 -22.89 -25.23 -9.42
C PHE A 166 -23.75 -23.96 -9.25
N LEU A 167 -25.04 -24.11 -8.85
CA LEU A 167 -25.91 -22.97 -8.63
C LEU A 167 -25.45 -22.04 -7.50
N GLN A 168 -24.83 -22.60 -6.46
CA GLN A 168 -24.21 -21.82 -5.37
C GLN A 168 -22.95 -21.05 -5.78
N CYS A 169 -22.35 -21.42 -6.91
CA CYS A 169 -21.13 -20.78 -7.44
C CYS A 169 -21.43 -19.61 -8.38
N LEU A 170 -22.69 -19.46 -8.83
CA LEU A 170 -23.05 -18.44 -9.82
C LEU A 170 -22.87 -17.03 -9.26
N THR A 171 -22.25 -16.18 -10.07
CA THR A 171 -22.12 -14.77 -9.76
C THR A 171 -23.36 -14.00 -10.21
N PRO A 172 -23.66 -12.85 -9.61
CA PRO A 172 -24.74 -11.98 -10.02
C PRO A 172 -24.68 -11.59 -11.51
N GLU A 173 -23.48 -11.33 -12.01
CA GLU A 173 -23.25 -10.96 -13.41
C GLU A 173 -23.63 -12.11 -14.35
N TYR A 174 -23.19 -13.31 -13.98
CA TYR A 174 -23.53 -14.53 -14.73
C TYR A 174 -25.05 -14.75 -14.77
N VAL A 175 -25.73 -14.54 -13.64
CA VAL A 175 -27.18 -14.63 -13.54
C VAL A 175 -27.90 -13.64 -14.47
N LEU A 176 -27.44 -12.39 -14.48
CA LEU A 176 -28.00 -11.34 -15.32
C LEU A 176 -27.82 -11.62 -16.81
N GLU A 177 -26.64 -12.08 -17.23
CA GLU A 177 -26.39 -12.47 -18.61
C GLU A 177 -27.24 -13.63 -19.05
N GLU A 178 -27.42 -14.64 -18.19
CA GLU A 178 -28.23 -15.80 -18.49
C GLU A 178 -29.74 -15.46 -18.60
N LEU A 179 -30.22 -14.55 -17.75
CA LEU A 179 -31.60 -14.05 -17.83
C LEU A 179 -31.86 -13.26 -19.12
N ALA A 180 -30.83 -12.56 -19.63
CA ALA A 180 -30.93 -11.84 -20.90
C ALA A 180 -30.71 -12.72 -22.12
N SER A 181 -30.16 -13.92 -21.95
CA SER A 181 -29.91 -14.86 -23.04
C SER A 181 -31.20 -15.44 -23.60
N THR A 182 -31.33 -15.40 -24.92
CA THR A 182 -32.39 -16.08 -25.68
C THR A 182 -31.92 -17.39 -26.31
N ALA A 183 -30.66 -17.81 -26.02
CA ALA A 183 -30.07 -19.02 -26.57
C ALA A 183 -30.75 -20.30 -26.06
N ASP A 184 -30.91 -21.29 -26.93
CA ASP A 184 -31.42 -22.62 -26.61
C ASP A 184 -30.39 -23.68 -27.04
N PRO A 185 -29.77 -24.46 -26.17
CA PRO A 185 -29.89 -24.43 -24.71
C PRO A 185 -29.21 -23.23 -24.07
N PRO A 186 -29.67 -22.78 -22.90
CA PRO A 186 -29.08 -21.66 -22.19
C PRO A 186 -27.57 -21.85 -21.91
N ARG A 187 -26.82 -20.75 -21.84
CA ARG A 187 -25.37 -20.74 -21.49
C ARG A 187 -25.12 -21.48 -20.16
N ILE A 188 -25.98 -21.28 -19.18
CA ILE A 188 -25.92 -21.95 -17.87
C ILE A 188 -25.89 -23.47 -17.99
N HIS A 189 -26.69 -24.06 -18.86
CA HIS A 189 -26.72 -25.52 -19.03
C HIS A 189 -25.44 -26.05 -19.71
N ARG A 190 -24.84 -25.26 -20.60
CA ARG A 190 -23.55 -25.60 -21.22
C ARG A 190 -22.38 -25.52 -20.20
N HIS A 191 -22.37 -24.47 -19.35
CA HIS A 191 -21.38 -24.32 -18.32
C HIS A 191 -21.56 -25.35 -17.19
N GLN A 192 -22.78 -25.67 -16.80
CA GLN A 192 -23.06 -26.75 -15.85
C GLN A 192 -22.46 -28.10 -16.31
N ARG A 193 -22.65 -28.47 -17.55
CA ARG A 193 -22.04 -29.69 -18.09
C ARG A 193 -20.51 -29.65 -18.08
N LEU A 194 -19.93 -28.52 -18.39
CA LEU A 194 -18.47 -28.34 -18.33
C LEU A 194 -17.97 -28.42 -16.90
N PHE A 195 -18.66 -27.80 -15.96
CA PHE A 195 -18.37 -27.82 -14.53
C PHE A 195 -18.39 -29.25 -13.97
N GLU A 196 -19.46 -30.00 -14.22
CA GLU A 196 -19.61 -31.38 -13.76
C GLU A 196 -18.51 -32.30 -14.34
N ARG A 197 -18.26 -32.18 -15.65
CA ARG A 197 -17.19 -32.98 -16.29
C ARG A 197 -15.80 -32.59 -15.80
N ALA A 198 -15.56 -31.32 -15.51
CA ALA A 198 -14.28 -30.86 -14.97
C ALA A 198 -14.01 -31.39 -13.54
N ILE A 199 -15.06 -31.47 -12.70
CA ILE A 199 -14.95 -32.07 -11.35
C ILE A 199 -14.62 -33.57 -11.43
N GLU A 200 -15.19 -34.27 -12.39
CA GLU A 200 -14.97 -35.72 -12.58
C GLU A 200 -13.65 -36.04 -13.30
N SER A 201 -13.07 -35.06 -14.00
CA SER A 201 -11.87 -35.24 -14.83
C SER A 201 -10.62 -34.72 -14.13
N LYS A 202 -9.51 -35.42 -14.33
CA LYS A 202 -8.17 -34.94 -13.90
C LYS A 202 -7.46 -34.09 -14.96
N SER A 203 -8.04 -33.95 -16.14
CA SER A 203 -7.52 -33.19 -17.27
C SER A 203 -8.53 -32.16 -17.76
N ALA A 204 -8.08 -31.22 -18.59
CA ALA A 204 -8.95 -30.24 -19.19
C ALA A 204 -10.05 -30.90 -20.04
N VAL A 205 -11.26 -30.41 -19.89
CA VAL A 205 -12.43 -30.84 -20.68
C VAL A 205 -12.63 -29.81 -21.79
N VAL A 206 -12.47 -30.20 -23.05
CA VAL A 206 -12.61 -29.31 -24.21
C VAL A 206 -13.86 -29.67 -25.02
N ILE A 207 -14.61 -28.67 -25.45
CA ILE A 207 -15.77 -28.81 -26.33
C ILE A 207 -15.64 -27.79 -27.45
N ALA A 208 -15.65 -28.24 -28.72
CA ALA A 208 -15.74 -27.39 -29.88
C ALA A 208 -17.15 -27.56 -30.53
N GLN A 209 -17.83 -26.44 -30.75
CA GLN A 209 -19.22 -26.45 -31.27
C GLN A 209 -19.47 -25.25 -32.21
N ALA A 210 -20.05 -25.50 -33.38
CA ALA A 210 -20.48 -24.44 -34.26
C ALA A 210 -21.68 -23.67 -33.65
N THR A 211 -21.66 -22.33 -33.79
CA THR A 211 -22.66 -21.47 -33.17
C THR A 211 -23.79 -21.01 -34.10
N ASP A 212 -24.00 -21.69 -35.22
CA ASP A 212 -25.06 -21.37 -36.19
C ASP A 212 -26.49 -21.33 -35.59
N GLN A 213 -26.65 -21.86 -34.40
CA GLN A 213 -27.90 -21.94 -33.66
C GLN A 213 -28.05 -20.92 -32.54
N GLU A 214 -27.03 -20.16 -32.19
CA GLU A 214 -27.12 -19.11 -31.17
C GLU A 214 -27.58 -17.77 -31.76
N ARG A 215 -28.72 -17.75 -32.44
CA ARG A 215 -29.18 -16.52 -33.06
C ARG A 215 -29.91 -15.62 -32.09
N ALA A 216 -29.35 -14.43 -32.00
CA ALA A 216 -30.03 -13.25 -31.52
C ALA A 216 -31.40 -13.05 -32.16
N GLY A 217 -32.27 -12.43 -31.39
CA GLY A 217 -33.64 -12.12 -31.83
C GLY A 217 -33.72 -11.42 -33.18
N GLU A 218 -34.84 -11.52 -33.78
CA GLU A 218 -35.29 -11.40 -35.15
C GLU A 218 -34.79 -10.28 -36.06
N ASN A 219 -33.84 -9.42 -35.69
CA ASN A 219 -33.50 -8.23 -36.49
C ASN A 219 -32.06 -8.11 -36.96
N GLU A 220 -31.16 -9.09 -36.76
CA GLU A 220 -29.78 -8.97 -37.26
C GLU A 220 -29.29 -10.20 -38.01
N ARG A 221 -29.16 -10.05 -39.32
CA ARG A 221 -28.41 -10.96 -40.19
C ARG A 221 -26.92 -10.82 -39.85
N LEU A 222 -26.45 -11.58 -38.87
CA LEU A 222 -25.02 -11.83 -38.68
C LEU A 222 -24.57 -12.84 -39.75
N THR A 223 -23.80 -12.35 -40.72
CA THR A 223 -23.36 -13.11 -41.90
C THR A 223 -22.08 -13.90 -41.69
N SER A 224 -21.60 -14.14 -40.48
CA SER A 224 -20.44 -15.00 -40.22
C SER A 224 -20.74 -16.02 -39.15
N SER A 225 -20.73 -17.29 -39.52
CA SER A 225 -20.74 -18.41 -38.58
C SER A 225 -19.48 -18.39 -37.74
N GLU A 226 -19.58 -18.74 -36.45
CA GLU A 226 -18.49 -18.84 -35.50
C GLU A 226 -18.43 -20.28 -34.94
N THR A 227 -17.24 -20.72 -34.57
CA THR A 227 -17.03 -21.90 -33.77
C THR A 227 -16.67 -21.50 -32.37
N ARG A 228 -17.41 -21.99 -31.40
CA ARG A 228 -17.09 -21.86 -29.97
C ARG A 228 -16.21 -23.02 -29.54
N ILE A 229 -15.08 -22.72 -28.93
CA ILE A 229 -14.19 -23.68 -28.27
C ILE A 229 -14.22 -23.33 -26.78
N ALA A 230 -14.70 -24.25 -25.96
CA ALA A 230 -14.74 -24.04 -24.51
C ALA A 230 -13.88 -25.08 -23.82
N VAL A 231 -13.06 -24.63 -22.88
CA VAL A 231 -12.21 -25.48 -22.06
C VAL A 231 -12.56 -25.24 -20.58
N ALA A 232 -12.74 -26.32 -19.83
CA ALA A 232 -12.97 -26.28 -18.40
C ALA A 232 -11.92 -27.13 -17.68
N LEU A 233 -11.44 -26.64 -16.55
CA LEU A 233 -10.44 -27.30 -15.75
C LEU A 233 -10.73 -27.11 -14.25
N GLN A 234 -10.64 -28.19 -13.48
CA GLN A 234 -10.71 -28.15 -12.02
C GLN A 234 -9.40 -27.57 -11.47
N ASN A 235 -9.51 -26.66 -10.51
CA ASN A 235 -8.40 -25.97 -9.87
C ASN A 235 -7.35 -25.47 -10.88
N PRO A 236 -7.74 -24.57 -11.79
CA PRO A 236 -6.85 -24.07 -12.82
C PRO A 236 -5.71 -23.25 -12.22
N SER A 237 -4.56 -23.21 -12.91
CA SER A 237 -3.48 -22.29 -12.57
C SER A 237 -3.94 -20.84 -12.68
N PRO A 238 -3.28 -19.89 -12.01
CA PRO A 238 -3.53 -18.46 -12.23
C PRO A 238 -3.33 -18.03 -13.69
N SER A 239 -2.49 -18.76 -14.43
CA SER A 239 -2.23 -18.53 -15.86
C SER A 239 -3.19 -19.26 -16.81
N PHE A 240 -4.15 -20.04 -16.31
CA PHE A 240 -4.99 -20.90 -17.14
C PHE A 240 -5.68 -20.18 -18.31
N ALA A 241 -6.22 -18.99 -18.05
CA ALA A 241 -6.84 -18.18 -19.08
C ALA A 241 -5.82 -17.74 -20.15
N ILE A 242 -4.60 -17.38 -19.73
CA ILE A 242 -3.51 -17.02 -20.62
C ILE A 242 -3.05 -18.23 -21.42
N ASP A 243 -2.81 -19.34 -20.75
CA ASP A 243 -2.35 -20.58 -21.36
C ASP A 243 -3.33 -21.05 -22.44
N GLY A 244 -4.64 -20.96 -22.14
CA GLY A 244 -5.69 -21.28 -23.11
C GLY A 244 -5.73 -20.34 -24.31
N VAL A 245 -5.58 -19.02 -24.10
CA VAL A 245 -5.52 -18.02 -25.18
C VAL A 245 -4.24 -18.15 -26.00
N SER A 246 -3.12 -18.48 -25.37
CA SER A 246 -1.81 -18.69 -26.02
C SER A 246 -1.84 -19.79 -27.08
N VAL A 247 -2.67 -20.83 -26.89
CA VAL A 247 -2.86 -21.87 -27.92
C VAL A 247 -3.29 -21.23 -29.25
N PHE A 248 -4.28 -20.33 -29.22
CA PHE A 248 -4.77 -19.65 -30.41
C PHE A 248 -3.74 -18.72 -31.05
N THR A 249 -2.95 -18.03 -30.21
CA THR A 249 -1.86 -17.16 -30.68
C THR A 249 -0.79 -17.94 -31.40
N ARG A 250 -0.35 -19.09 -30.86
CA ARG A 250 0.67 -19.96 -31.49
C ARG A 250 0.23 -20.44 -32.87
N HIS A 251 -1.06 -20.72 -33.03
CA HIS A 251 -1.63 -21.11 -34.33
C HIS A 251 -2.06 -19.91 -35.21
N SER A 252 -1.70 -18.68 -34.82
CA SER A 252 -2.06 -17.44 -35.54
C SER A 252 -3.56 -17.28 -35.78
N VAL A 253 -4.39 -17.81 -34.88
CA VAL A 253 -5.85 -17.74 -34.96
C VAL A 253 -6.34 -16.45 -34.31
N ASN A 254 -7.19 -15.73 -35.06
CA ASN A 254 -7.76 -14.49 -34.58
C ASN A 254 -9.01 -14.76 -33.73
N ILE A 255 -8.94 -14.43 -32.44
CA ILE A 255 -10.06 -14.55 -31.51
C ILE A 255 -11.05 -13.43 -31.77
N ARG A 256 -12.31 -13.76 -32.02
CA ARG A 256 -13.39 -12.79 -32.24
C ARG A 256 -13.98 -12.30 -30.94
N ARG A 257 -14.18 -13.20 -29.99
CA ARG A 257 -14.59 -12.93 -28.61
C ARG A 257 -14.16 -14.04 -27.68
N ALA A 258 -13.97 -13.73 -26.42
CA ALA A 258 -13.58 -14.69 -25.41
C ALA A 258 -14.20 -14.33 -24.05
N TYR A 259 -14.51 -15.34 -23.25
CA TYR A 259 -15.06 -15.21 -21.91
C TYR A 259 -14.37 -16.18 -20.99
N PHE A 260 -14.04 -15.75 -19.79
CA PHE A 260 -13.54 -16.59 -18.72
C PHE A 260 -14.44 -16.42 -17.50
N ASP A 261 -14.91 -17.52 -16.95
CA ASP A 261 -15.73 -17.59 -15.75
C ASP A 261 -15.09 -18.57 -14.77
N SER A 262 -15.07 -18.19 -13.49
CA SER A 262 -14.56 -18.98 -12.38
C SER A 262 -15.69 -19.34 -11.42
N PHE A 263 -15.82 -20.64 -11.12
CA PHE A 263 -16.87 -21.21 -10.28
C PHE A 263 -16.26 -21.83 -9.02
N PRO A 264 -16.14 -21.09 -7.91
CA PRO A 264 -15.63 -21.64 -6.64
C PRO A 264 -16.69 -22.54 -5.98
N TYR A 265 -16.32 -23.75 -5.56
CA TYR A 265 -17.22 -24.73 -4.95
C TYR A 265 -16.58 -25.42 -3.72
N GLY A 266 -17.33 -26.28 -3.02
CA GLY A 266 -16.94 -26.89 -1.74
C GLY A 266 -17.50 -26.11 -0.54
N GLU A 267 -17.53 -26.72 0.66
CA GLU A 267 -18.11 -26.09 1.87
C GLU A 267 -17.40 -24.78 2.25
N SER A 268 -16.09 -24.72 2.07
CA SER A 268 -15.24 -23.54 2.33
C SER A 268 -14.84 -22.83 1.03
N ARG A 269 -15.41 -23.23 -0.12
CA ARG A 269 -15.02 -22.74 -1.46
C ARG A 269 -13.53 -22.94 -1.78
N GLU A 270 -12.99 -24.06 -1.29
CA GLU A 270 -11.59 -24.44 -1.44
C GLU A 270 -11.25 -24.96 -2.85
N TYR A 271 -12.23 -25.29 -3.64
CA TYR A 271 -12.09 -25.77 -5.02
C TYR A 271 -12.64 -24.75 -6.01
N GLU A 272 -12.19 -24.82 -7.24
CA GLU A 272 -12.62 -23.97 -8.32
C GLU A 272 -12.66 -24.69 -9.65
N VAL A 273 -13.63 -24.36 -10.50
CA VAL A 273 -13.63 -24.73 -11.91
C VAL A 273 -13.54 -23.49 -12.76
N GLY A 274 -12.45 -23.32 -13.51
CA GLY A 274 -12.31 -22.28 -14.52
C GLY A 274 -12.90 -22.74 -15.84
N VAL A 275 -13.69 -21.89 -16.49
CA VAL A 275 -14.29 -22.14 -17.83
C VAL A 275 -13.91 -21.01 -18.76
N LEU A 276 -13.07 -21.31 -19.75
CA LEU A 276 -12.68 -20.39 -20.81
C LEU A 276 -13.45 -20.72 -22.09
N SER A 277 -14.20 -19.77 -22.65
CA SER A 277 -14.93 -19.89 -23.91
C SER A 277 -14.38 -18.93 -24.96
N ILE A 278 -13.90 -19.45 -26.07
CA ILE A 278 -13.28 -18.68 -27.16
C ILE A 278 -14.06 -18.89 -28.44
N TYR A 279 -14.35 -17.83 -29.16
CA TYR A 279 -15.07 -17.83 -30.42
C TYR A 279 -14.14 -17.42 -31.56
N VAL A 280 -14.06 -18.26 -32.57
CA VAL A 280 -13.25 -18.09 -33.78
C VAL A 280 -14.12 -18.19 -35.03
N ALA A 281 -13.56 -17.87 -36.18
CA ALA A 281 -14.26 -18.06 -37.44
C ALA A 281 -14.60 -19.54 -37.69
N SER A 282 -15.74 -19.82 -38.31
CA SER A 282 -16.22 -21.19 -38.51
C SER A 282 -15.34 -22.05 -39.43
N ASP A 283 -14.52 -21.41 -40.24
CA ASP A 283 -13.53 -22.05 -41.14
C ASP A 283 -12.19 -22.34 -40.46
N THR A 284 -12.06 -21.96 -39.17
CA THR A 284 -10.82 -22.22 -38.42
C THR A 284 -10.64 -23.71 -38.14
N PRO A 285 -9.50 -24.33 -38.49
CA PRO A 285 -9.22 -25.72 -38.14
C PRO A 285 -9.14 -25.86 -36.60
N THR A 286 -9.97 -26.71 -36.00
CA THR A 286 -10.08 -26.82 -34.53
C THR A 286 -9.35 -28.04 -33.95
N GLY A 287 -8.96 -29.02 -34.76
CA GLY A 287 -8.44 -30.28 -34.27
C GLY A 287 -7.15 -30.16 -33.45
N GLU A 288 -6.16 -29.39 -33.93
CA GLU A 288 -4.91 -29.16 -33.23
C GLU A 288 -5.11 -28.27 -31.99
N LEU A 289 -5.98 -27.27 -32.11
CA LEU A 289 -6.32 -26.39 -30.97
C LEU A 289 -6.95 -27.19 -29.83
N VAL A 290 -7.91 -28.08 -30.13
CA VAL A 290 -8.54 -28.93 -29.11
C VAL A 290 -7.53 -29.85 -28.44
N ALA A 291 -6.69 -30.54 -29.26
CA ALA A 291 -5.68 -31.44 -28.73
C ALA A 291 -4.67 -30.77 -27.82
N GLU A 292 -4.28 -29.53 -28.11
CA GLU A 292 -3.38 -28.74 -27.28
C GLU A 292 -4.06 -28.22 -26.01
N LEU A 293 -5.34 -27.77 -26.09
CA LEU A 293 -6.12 -27.36 -24.93
C LEU A 293 -6.40 -28.51 -23.94
N GLU A 294 -6.56 -29.75 -24.43
CA GLU A 294 -6.74 -30.93 -23.59
C GLU A 294 -5.50 -31.28 -22.75
N GLN A 295 -4.34 -30.76 -23.12
CA GLN A 295 -3.09 -30.94 -22.38
C GLN A 295 -2.93 -29.94 -21.21
N LEU A 296 -3.80 -28.95 -21.08
CA LEU A 296 -3.79 -28.03 -19.94
C LEU A 296 -4.05 -28.82 -18.64
N SER A 297 -3.18 -28.64 -17.67
CA SER A 297 -3.20 -29.40 -16.42
C SER A 297 -3.68 -28.55 -15.24
N SER A 298 -4.31 -29.19 -14.27
CA SER A 298 -4.57 -28.61 -12.96
C SER A 298 -3.27 -28.29 -12.26
N TYR A 299 -3.13 -27.06 -11.82
CA TYR A 299 -1.93 -26.58 -11.13
C TYR A 299 -2.08 -26.62 -9.60
N PHE A 300 -3.31 -26.71 -9.09
CA PHE A 300 -3.60 -26.31 -7.72
C PHE A 300 -3.91 -27.49 -6.80
N ASN A 301 -3.09 -27.63 -5.74
CA ASN A 301 -3.46 -28.38 -4.54
C ASN A 301 -4.06 -27.40 -3.52
N PRO A 302 -5.35 -27.54 -3.09
CA PRO A 302 -5.98 -26.62 -2.14
C PRO A 302 -5.19 -26.46 -0.83
N ALA A 303 -4.37 -27.45 -0.46
CA ALA A 303 -3.51 -27.39 0.71
C ALA A 303 -2.32 -26.42 0.56
N GLU A 304 -2.00 -25.98 -0.64
CA GLU A 304 -0.85 -25.10 -0.92
C GLU A 304 -1.23 -23.61 -1.06
N LYS A 305 -2.52 -23.30 -1.18
CA LYS A 305 -2.95 -21.88 -1.22
C LYS A 305 -2.82 -21.28 0.18
N ASN A 306 -2.15 -20.15 0.28
CA ASN A 306 -2.06 -19.44 1.57
C ASN A 306 -3.42 -18.78 1.90
N THR A 307 -4.38 -19.64 2.29
CA THR A 307 -5.74 -19.25 2.67
C THR A 307 -5.75 -18.20 3.77
N THR A 308 -4.72 -18.20 4.62
CA THR A 308 -4.58 -17.24 5.71
C THR A 308 -4.39 -15.81 5.20
N LEU A 309 -3.54 -15.59 4.19
CA LEU A 309 -3.35 -14.24 3.61
C LEU A 309 -4.59 -13.72 2.90
N THR A 310 -5.26 -14.59 2.14
CA THR A 310 -6.52 -14.23 1.47
C THR A 310 -7.59 -13.84 2.50
N LEU A 311 -7.70 -14.60 3.60
CA LEU A 311 -8.63 -14.27 4.69
C LEU A 311 -8.28 -12.94 5.38
N VAL A 312 -7.00 -12.65 5.56
CA VAL A 312 -6.54 -11.38 6.14
C VAL A 312 -6.84 -10.21 5.20
N GLU A 313 -6.55 -10.35 3.91
CA GLU A 313 -6.87 -9.33 2.91
C GLU A 313 -8.38 -9.05 2.86
N GLU A 314 -9.20 -10.07 2.77
CA GLU A 314 -10.68 -9.92 2.78
C GLU A 314 -11.15 -9.25 4.07
N ALA A 315 -10.62 -9.63 5.22
CA ALA A 315 -10.99 -9.03 6.51
C ALA A 315 -10.59 -7.55 6.59
N ILE A 316 -9.38 -7.19 6.16
CA ILE A 316 -8.92 -5.80 6.11
C ILE A 316 -9.80 -4.96 5.17
N ARG A 317 -10.08 -5.47 3.96
CA ARG A 317 -10.96 -4.78 3.00
C ARG A 317 -12.37 -4.61 3.55
N THR A 318 -12.92 -5.64 4.23
CA THR A 318 -14.27 -5.59 4.84
C THR A 318 -14.35 -4.55 5.95
N ILE A 319 -13.41 -4.53 6.89
CA ILE A 319 -13.36 -3.52 7.98
C ILE A 319 -13.21 -2.10 7.41
N SER A 320 -12.54 -1.96 6.27
CA SER A 320 -12.25 -0.66 5.66
C SER A 320 -13.39 -0.09 4.82
N ARG A 321 -14.39 -0.89 4.46
CA ARG A 321 -15.55 -0.41 3.73
C ARG A 321 -16.43 0.51 4.59
N PRO A 322 -16.80 1.71 4.10
CA PRO A 322 -17.69 2.61 4.84
C PRO A 322 -19.11 2.07 5.05
N ASP A 323 -19.55 1.18 4.15
CA ASP A 323 -20.90 0.58 4.10
C ASP A 323 -20.95 -0.85 4.64
N ALA A 324 -19.87 -1.34 5.27
CA ALA A 324 -19.86 -2.67 5.86
C ALA A 324 -20.90 -2.79 6.97
N ALA A 325 -21.71 -3.84 6.94
CA ALA A 325 -22.62 -4.13 8.02
C ALA A 325 -21.83 -4.44 9.31
N GLN A 326 -22.38 -4.06 10.47
CA GLN A 326 -21.73 -4.25 11.76
C GLN A 326 -21.35 -5.72 12.01
N GLU A 327 -22.18 -6.66 11.59
CA GLU A 327 -21.93 -8.10 11.70
C GLU A 327 -20.76 -8.55 10.81
N GLU A 328 -20.66 -8.03 9.59
CA GLU A 328 -19.56 -8.31 8.66
C GLU A 328 -18.23 -7.78 9.21
N ALA A 329 -18.22 -6.56 9.72
CA ALA A 329 -17.04 -5.96 10.32
C ALA A 329 -16.59 -6.70 11.60
N ALA A 330 -17.54 -7.17 12.42
CA ALA A 330 -17.25 -7.98 13.60
C ALA A 330 -16.70 -9.37 13.24
N ALA A 331 -17.25 -10.01 12.20
CA ALA A 331 -16.74 -11.29 11.69
C ALA A 331 -15.31 -11.15 11.13
N ALA A 332 -15.06 -10.10 10.38
CA ALA A 332 -13.75 -9.78 9.84
C ALA A 332 -12.73 -9.52 10.96
N LEU A 333 -13.09 -8.75 12.00
CA LEU A 333 -12.25 -8.52 13.16
C LEU A 333 -11.96 -9.83 13.93
N SER A 334 -12.96 -10.70 14.09
CA SER A 334 -12.77 -12.02 14.68
C SER A 334 -11.79 -12.88 13.88
N THR A 335 -11.80 -12.78 12.56
CA THR A 335 -10.84 -13.45 11.69
C THR A 335 -9.42 -12.94 11.92
N LEU A 336 -9.21 -11.62 11.96
CA LEU A 336 -7.89 -11.03 12.24
C LEU A 336 -7.36 -11.44 13.62
N ARG A 337 -8.21 -11.45 14.66
CA ARG A 337 -7.84 -11.91 16.01
C ARG A 337 -7.39 -13.37 16.00
N ARG A 338 -8.14 -14.26 15.33
CA ARG A 338 -7.78 -15.70 15.25
C ARG A 338 -6.46 -15.89 14.52
N VAL A 339 -6.24 -15.17 13.45
CA VAL A 339 -4.99 -15.24 12.68
C VAL A 339 -3.82 -14.76 13.53
N ALA A 340 -3.94 -13.60 14.16
CA ALA A 340 -2.91 -13.06 15.04
C ALA A 340 -2.58 -14.02 16.20
N ALA A 341 -3.58 -14.67 16.81
CA ALA A 341 -3.38 -15.62 17.90
C ALA A 341 -2.70 -16.93 17.47
N ARG A 342 -2.87 -17.35 16.21
CA ARG A 342 -2.28 -18.59 15.67
C ARG A 342 -0.86 -18.45 15.15
N ASN A 343 -0.33 -17.26 15.09
CA ASN A 343 0.96 -16.95 14.41
C ASN A 343 2.21 -17.52 15.10
N GLY A 344 2.05 -18.49 16.01
CA GLY A 344 3.20 -19.11 16.68
C GLY A 344 4.08 -20.01 15.79
N ASP A 345 3.60 -20.52 14.64
CA ASP A 345 4.24 -21.60 13.89
C ASP A 345 4.40 -21.38 12.37
N LEU A 346 4.31 -20.13 11.88
CA LEU A 346 4.38 -19.85 10.44
C LEU A 346 5.81 -19.80 9.86
N SER A 347 6.72 -20.59 10.38
CA SER A 347 8.11 -20.69 9.89
C SER A 347 8.27 -21.21 8.45
N THR A 348 7.17 -21.63 7.81
CA THR A 348 7.16 -22.19 6.45
C THR A 348 6.26 -21.44 5.47
N ALA A 349 5.59 -20.34 5.88
CA ALA A 349 4.77 -19.53 4.99
C ALA A 349 5.64 -18.66 4.09
N GLU A 350 5.19 -18.38 2.87
CA GLU A 350 5.83 -17.45 1.93
C GLU A 350 6.18 -16.12 2.63
N GLU A 351 7.39 -15.62 2.39
CA GLU A 351 8.05 -14.55 3.15
C GLU A 351 7.22 -13.28 3.36
N LEU A 352 6.47 -12.84 2.37
CA LEU A 352 5.63 -11.63 2.43
C LEU A 352 4.45 -11.75 3.39
N GLY A 353 3.81 -12.91 3.43
CA GLY A 353 2.68 -13.16 4.31
C GLY A 353 3.03 -13.17 5.77
N VAL A 354 4.19 -13.70 6.11
CA VAL A 354 4.68 -13.77 7.48
C VAL A 354 4.89 -12.37 8.05
N PHE A 355 5.36 -11.41 7.26
CA PHE A 355 5.53 -10.02 7.70
C PHE A 355 4.21 -9.36 8.13
N LEU A 356 3.14 -9.49 7.32
CA LEU A 356 1.82 -8.94 7.69
C LEU A 356 1.27 -9.60 8.96
N LEU A 357 1.40 -10.92 9.06
CA LEU A 357 0.90 -11.69 10.20
C LEU A 357 1.65 -11.34 11.49
N ASN A 358 2.98 -11.18 11.43
CA ASN A 358 3.77 -10.71 12.57
C ASN A 358 3.38 -9.29 12.97
N SER A 359 3.20 -8.37 12.01
CA SER A 359 2.80 -6.99 12.29
C SER A 359 1.42 -6.91 12.96
N LEU A 360 0.47 -7.76 12.57
CA LEU A 360 -0.83 -7.88 13.23
C LEU A 360 -0.68 -8.47 14.64
N THR A 361 0.11 -9.54 14.82
CA THR A 361 0.34 -10.15 16.13
C THR A 361 0.93 -9.15 17.12
N ASP A 362 1.97 -8.43 16.72
CA ASP A 362 2.62 -7.41 17.54
C ASP A 362 1.67 -6.24 17.88
N PHE A 363 0.84 -5.83 16.92
CA PHE A 363 -0.19 -4.83 17.13
C PHE A 363 -1.25 -5.28 18.14
N PHE A 364 -1.75 -6.53 18.02
CA PHE A 364 -2.72 -7.06 18.98
C PHE A 364 -2.12 -7.23 20.39
N ASP A 365 -0.82 -7.56 20.51
CA ASP A 365 -0.14 -7.54 21.81
C ASP A 365 -0.12 -6.12 22.39
N GLY A 366 0.31 -5.11 21.62
CA GLY A 366 0.29 -3.72 22.05
C GLY A 366 -1.10 -3.21 22.41
N ALA A 367 -2.13 -3.56 21.63
CA ALA A 367 -3.52 -3.22 21.92
C ALA A 367 -4.03 -3.90 23.19
N SER A 368 -3.61 -5.15 23.46
CA SER A 368 -3.92 -5.88 24.71
C SER A 368 -3.25 -5.19 25.90
N ARG A 369 -1.99 -4.79 25.78
CA ARG A 369 -1.26 -4.05 26.83
C ARG A 369 -1.88 -2.69 27.13
N LEU A 370 -2.48 -2.05 26.11
CA LEU A 370 -3.26 -0.82 26.31
C LEU A 370 -4.65 -1.08 26.90
N GLY A 371 -5.17 -2.31 26.88
CA GLY A 371 -6.49 -2.67 27.35
C GLY A 371 -7.60 -2.42 26.32
N VAL A 372 -7.29 -2.33 25.02
CA VAL A 372 -8.29 -2.06 23.96
C VAL A 372 -8.56 -3.25 23.04
N ALA A 373 -7.77 -4.32 23.12
CA ALA A 373 -7.87 -5.47 22.20
C ALA A 373 -9.26 -6.15 22.19
N ASN A 374 -10.01 -6.07 23.26
CA ASN A 374 -11.35 -6.64 23.39
C ASN A 374 -12.47 -5.63 23.10
N ASN A 375 -12.15 -4.38 22.78
CA ASN A 375 -13.12 -3.36 22.39
C ASN A 375 -13.26 -3.34 20.86
N ASP A 376 -14.32 -3.94 20.35
CA ASP A 376 -14.53 -4.11 18.91
C ASP A 376 -14.59 -2.78 18.15
N ALA A 377 -15.23 -1.76 18.72
CA ALA A 377 -15.34 -0.45 18.08
C ALA A 377 -13.97 0.22 17.92
N VAL A 378 -13.14 0.17 18.97
CA VAL A 378 -11.78 0.70 18.95
C VAL A 378 -10.92 -0.08 17.95
N MET A 379 -11.00 -1.40 17.98
CA MET A 379 -10.19 -2.25 17.11
C MET A 379 -10.56 -2.10 15.63
N GLN A 380 -11.85 -2.02 15.30
CA GLN A 380 -12.28 -1.72 13.92
C GLN A 380 -11.78 -0.35 13.46
N MET A 381 -11.85 0.66 14.31
CA MET A 381 -11.34 2.00 14.01
C MET A 381 -9.83 2.01 13.77
N LEU A 382 -9.04 1.30 14.57
CA LEU A 382 -7.58 1.24 14.47
C LEU A 382 -7.08 0.38 13.30
N LEU A 383 -7.86 -0.62 12.86
CA LEU A 383 -7.52 -1.53 11.76
C LEU A 383 -8.08 -1.08 10.40
N ARG A 384 -8.93 -0.06 10.39
CA ARG A 384 -9.55 0.47 9.18
C ARG A 384 -8.55 1.27 8.35
N PHE A 385 -8.46 0.94 7.07
CA PHE A 385 -7.72 1.72 6.08
C PHE A 385 -8.61 2.82 5.49
N GLU A 386 -8.02 3.98 5.25
CA GLU A 386 -8.71 5.14 4.68
C GLU A 386 -8.88 5.01 3.16
N ALA A 387 -7.91 4.39 2.46
CA ALA A 387 -7.98 4.19 1.02
C ALA A 387 -7.06 3.07 0.53
N PHE A 388 -7.54 2.37 -0.48
CA PHE A 388 -6.79 1.47 -1.33
C PHE A 388 -6.88 1.99 -2.77
N GLU A 389 -5.76 2.46 -3.31
CA GLU A 389 -5.68 2.94 -4.68
C GLU A 389 -4.86 1.94 -5.49
N GLU A 390 -5.53 1.26 -6.40
CA GLU A 390 -4.92 0.35 -7.38
C GLU A 390 -5.08 1.01 -8.76
N PHE A 391 -3.98 1.15 -9.50
CA PHE A 391 -3.98 1.81 -10.80
C PHE A 391 -2.85 1.26 -11.68
N TRP A 392 -2.86 1.66 -12.95
CA TRP A 392 -1.96 1.13 -13.96
C TRP A 392 -1.09 2.23 -14.51
N VAL A 393 0.18 1.88 -14.74
CA VAL A 393 1.19 2.77 -15.28
C VAL A 393 1.60 2.28 -16.66
N GLU A 394 1.49 3.13 -17.65
CA GLU A 394 1.89 2.82 -19.02
C GLU A 394 3.41 2.83 -19.14
N GLN A 395 3.96 1.73 -19.62
CA GLN A 395 5.35 1.57 -20.03
C GLN A 395 5.39 1.41 -21.55
N ASN A 396 6.11 2.28 -22.24
CA ASN A 396 6.28 2.23 -23.68
C ASN A 396 7.61 1.56 -24.02
N GLU A 397 7.57 0.44 -24.74
CA GLU A 397 8.74 -0.28 -25.26
C GLU A 397 8.75 -0.19 -26.78
N GLY A 398 9.35 0.83 -27.32
CA GLY A 398 9.35 1.10 -28.76
C GLY A 398 7.94 1.26 -29.33
N ARG A 399 7.44 0.25 -30.06
CA ARG A 399 6.05 0.24 -30.61
C ARG A 399 5.04 -0.50 -29.75
N ARG A 400 5.46 -1.03 -28.62
CA ARG A 400 4.60 -1.77 -27.69
C ARG A 400 4.35 -0.92 -26.45
N SER A 401 3.15 -1.04 -25.88
CA SER A 401 2.78 -0.44 -24.61
C SER A 401 2.39 -1.55 -23.66
N ARG A 402 2.92 -1.53 -22.45
CA ARG A 402 2.54 -2.42 -21.34
C ARG A 402 1.90 -1.59 -20.23
N HIS A 403 1.11 -2.24 -19.39
CA HIS A 403 0.53 -1.63 -18.20
C HIS A 403 1.05 -2.35 -16.96
N LEU A 404 1.77 -1.59 -16.14
CA LEU A 404 2.34 -2.08 -14.90
C LEU A 404 1.39 -1.79 -13.74
N PRO A 405 1.08 -2.78 -12.88
CA PRO A 405 0.23 -2.54 -11.71
C PRO A 405 0.95 -1.67 -10.70
N ALA A 406 0.22 -0.72 -10.15
CA ALA A 406 0.71 0.18 -9.13
C ALA A 406 -0.30 0.34 -7.99
N PHE A 407 0.22 0.55 -6.79
CA PHE A 407 -0.57 0.60 -5.56
C PHE A 407 -0.22 1.83 -4.75
N ARG A 408 -1.25 2.43 -4.11
CA ARG A 408 -1.06 3.40 -3.04
C ARG A 408 -2.10 3.16 -1.95
N THR A 409 -1.67 2.64 -0.81
CA THR A 409 -2.51 2.33 0.34
C THR A 409 -2.30 3.35 1.44
N LYS A 410 -3.40 3.85 2.01
CA LYS A 410 -3.43 4.78 3.15
C LYS A 410 -4.10 4.08 4.32
N HIS A 411 -3.34 3.86 5.38
CA HIS A 411 -3.89 3.20 6.56
C HIS A 411 -4.59 4.21 7.46
N ASN A 412 -3.89 5.17 8.02
CA ASN A 412 -4.47 6.10 8.99
C ASN A 412 -3.80 7.48 8.95
N GLY A 413 -4.57 8.52 8.69
CA GLY A 413 -4.14 9.91 8.65
C GLY A 413 -4.58 10.76 9.84
N ALA A 414 -5.08 10.16 10.92
CA ALA A 414 -5.60 10.92 12.07
C ALA A 414 -4.56 11.87 12.70
N ARG A 415 -3.28 11.53 12.63
CA ARG A 415 -2.20 12.39 13.12
C ARG A 415 -1.71 13.46 12.14
N GLY A 416 -2.06 13.35 10.88
CA GLY A 416 -1.63 14.30 9.84
C GLY A 416 -1.55 13.69 8.45
N THR A 417 -0.86 14.38 7.55
CA THR A 417 -0.63 13.94 6.17
C THR A 417 -0.08 12.52 6.14
N VAL A 418 -0.66 11.67 5.29
CA VAL A 418 -0.20 10.29 5.11
C VAL A 418 1.21 10.27 4.51
N LYS A 419 2.05 9.37 4.99
CA LYS A 419 3.46 9.27 4.60
C LYS A 419 3.90 7.82 4.44
N GLY A 420 4.70 7.56 3.40
CA GLY A 420 5.37 6.27 3.21
C GLY A 420 6.05 6.14 1.86
N GLY A 421 6.97 5.19 1.77
CA GLY A 421 7.79 4.96 0.59
C GLY A 421 7.03 4.37 -0.60
N LEU A 422 7.70 4.39 -1.76
CA LEU A 422 7.30 3.70 -2.97
C LEU A 422 8.35 2.63 -3.27
N ARG A 423 7.92 1.39 -3.42
CA ARG A 423 8.76 0.30 -3.92
C ARG A 423 8.64 0.19 -5.44
N ILE A 424 9.75 -0.13 -6.10
CA ILE A 424 9.77 -0.44 -7.53
C ILE A 424 10.46 -1.79 -7.65
N ASP A 425 9.67 -2.86 -7.69
CA ASP A 425 10.18 -4.22 -7.62
C ASP A 425 9.17 -5.21 -8.24
N PRO A 426 9.62 -6.33 -8.82
CA PRO A 426 8.74 -7.39 -9.32
C PRO A 426 7.84 -8.03 -8.26
N ILE A 427 8.25 -8.00 -6.98
CA ILE A 427 7.49 -8.61 -5.88
C ILE A 427 6.41 -7.70 -5.27
N VAL A 428 6.28 -6.46 -5.76
CA VAL A 428 5.27 -5.51 -5.24
C VAL A 428 3.86 -6.05 -5.42
N GLU A 429 3.13 -6.19 -4.29
CA GLU A 429 1.77 -6.69 -4.26
C GLU A 429 0.91 -5.91 -3.25
N PHE A 430 -0.40 -6.02 -3.41
CA PHE A 430 -1.37 -5.32 -2.54
C PHE A 430 -1.16 -5.64 -1.05
N VAL A 431 -1.00 -6.92 -0.70
CA VAL A 431 -0.86 -7.38 0.70
C VAL A 431 0.40 -6.79 1.33
N GLU A 432 1.53 -6.80 0.61
CA GLU A 432 2.78 -6.21 1.05
C GLU A 432 2.67 -4.71 1.28
N VAL A 433 2.10 -3.99 0.30
CA VAL A 433 1.92 -2.54 0.38
C VAL A 433 1.01 -2.18 1.56
N SER A 434 -0.04 -2.96 1.80
CA SER A 434 -0.96 -2.75 2.92
C SER A 434 -0.31 -3.02 4.28
N ALA A 435 0.47 -4.09 4.41
CA ALA A 435 1.24 -4.39 5.62
C ALA A 435 2.21 -3.25 5.98
N LEU A 436 2.92 -2.76 4.97
CA LEU A 436 3.86 -1.65 5.15
C LEU A 436 3.15 -0.32 5.45
N ALA A 437 1.97 -0.05 4.87
CA ALA A 437 1.16 1.12 5.19
C ALA A 437 0.65 1.08 6.65
N PHE A 438 0.21 -0.09 7.10
CA PHE A 438 -0.18 -0.35 8.49
C PHE A 438 0.97 -0.05 9.44
N MET A 439 2.16 -0.60 9.19
CA MET A 439 3.34 -0.37 10.02
C MET A 439 3.77 1.11 10.02
N MET A 440 3.63 1.82 8.89
CA MET A 440 4.00 3.24 8.80
C MET A 440 3.20 4.13 9.74
N THR A 441 1.94 3.82 10.03
CA THR A 441 1.14 4.56 11.03
C THR A 441 1.81 4.53 12.39
N TRP A 442 2.20 3.34 12.86
CA TRP A 442 2.84 3.16 14.16
C TRP A 442 4.24 3.75 14.20
N LYS A 443 4.99 3.62 13.10
CA LYS A 443 6.30 4.25 12.93
C LYS A 443 6.24 5.78 13.04
N CYS A 444 5.31 6.43 12.33
CA CYS A 444 5.13 7.88 12.38
C CYS A 444 4.68 8.34 13.78
N ALA A 445 3.74 7.63 14.39
CA ALA A 445 3.25 7.93 15.74
C ALA A 445 4.37 7.78 16.78
N ARG A 446 5.20 6.72 16.68
CA ARG A 446 6.29 6.48 17.62
C ARG A 446 7.46 7.46 17.41
N SER A 447 7.76 7.83 16.17
CA SER A 447 8.74 8.87 15.84
C SER A 447 8.24 10.29 16.19
N ARG A 448 7.03 10.43 16.69
CA ARG A 448 6.39 11.70 17.12
C ARG A 448 6.24 12.73 16.01
N ILE A 449 6.27 12.33 14.76
CA ILE A 449 6.05 13.22 13.63
C ILE A 449 4.56 13.31 13.29
N LEU A 450 4.13 14.46 12.77
CA LEU A 450 2.73 14.71 12.41
C LEU A 450 2.40 14.12 11.04
N PHE A 451 2.66 12.83 10.90
CA PHE A 451 2.32 12.03 9.74
C PHE A 451 1.45 10.83 10.10
N GLY A 452 0.58 10.47 9.17
CA GLY A 452 -0.11 9.20 9.14
C GLY A 452 0.69 8.11 8.41
N GLY A 453 0.07 6.96 8.19
CA GLY A 453 0.70 5.80 7.56
C GLY A 453 0.18 5.53 6.15
N GLY A 454 1.09 5.43 5.19
CA GLY A 454 0.80 4.99 3.84
C GLY A 454 1.98 4.28 3.21
N LYS A 455 1.73 3.60 2.11
CA LYS A 455 2.75 2.89 1.32
C LYS A 455 2.28 2.78 -0.12
N GLY A 456 3.21 2.61 -1.04
CA GLY A 456 2.88 2.35 -2.43
C GLY A 456 3.99 1.62 -3.14
N GLY A 457 3.75 1.30 -4.40
CA GLY A 457 4.75 0.69 -5.25
C GLY A 457 4.29 0.54 -6.68
N LEU A 458 5.25 0.26 -7.53
CA LEU A 458 5.09 -0.11 -8.93
C LEU A 458 5.62 -1.52 -9.09
N LYS A 459 4.79 -2.44 -9.53
CA LYS A 459 5.23 -3.79 -9.89
C LYS A 459 5.84 -3.75 -11.27
N ILE A 460 7.14 -3.99 -11.34
CA ILE A 460 7.89 -4.03 -12.60
C ILE A 460 8.11 -5.47 -13.07
N THR A 461 8.46 -5.63 -14.33
CA THR A 461 8.91 -6.92 -14.86
C THR A 461 10.37 -7.18 -14.50
N ALA A 462 10.80 -8.44 -14.52
CA ALA A 462 12.18 -8.82 -14.18
C ALA A 462 13.22 -8.22 -15.17
N ASP A 463 12.81 -7.86 -16.36
CA ASP A 463 13.63 -7.24 -17.40
C ASP A 463 13.61 -5.70 -17.39
N TYR A 464 12.82 -5.07 -16.52
CA TYR A 464 12.73 -3.60 -16.40
C TYR A 464 14.09 -2.93 -16.25
N HIS A 465 15.01 -3.53 -15.52
CA HIS A 465 16.36 -2.98 -15.31
C HIS A 465 17.24 -3.01 -16.59
N LYS A 466 16.76 -3.65 -17.65
CA LYS A 466 17.40 -3.68 -18.99
C LYS A 466 16.81 -2.63 -19.93
N SER A 467 15.74 -1.95 -19.53
CA SER A 467 15.14 -0.85 -20.30
C SER A 467 16.16 0.26 -20.51
N ASP A 468 16.06 0.96 -21.64
CA ASP A 468 16.89 2.13 -21.84
C ASP A 468 16.50 3.27 -20.86
N GLU A 469 17.38 4.27 -20.73
CA GLU A 469 17.16 5.35 -19.77
C GLU A 469 15.92 6.19 -20.09
N LEU A 470 15.55 6.32 -21.35
CA LEU A 470 14.39 7.10 -21.77
C LEU A 470 13.09 6.37 -21.46
N GLU A 471 13.02 5.07 -21.72
CA GLU A 471 11.87 4.23 -21.37
C GLU A 471 11.66 4.20 -19.86
N ALA A 472 12.72 4.06 -19.07
CA ALA A 472 12.66 4.10 -17.61
C ALA A 472 12.20 5.48 -17.12
N PHE A 473 12.68 6.57 -17.74
CA PHE A 473 12.23 7.92 -17.43
C PHE A 473 10.75 8.11 -17.72
N ASP A 474 10.28 7.74 -18.91
CA ASP A 474 8.88 7.87 -19.32
C ASP A 474 7.93 7.06 -18.41
N THR A 475 8.32 5.82 -18.08
CA THR A 475 7.56 4.96 -17.18
C THR A 475 7.41 5.60 -15.80
N LEU A 476 8.48 6.14 -15.22
CA LEU A 476 8.46 6.77 -13.91
C LEU A 476 7.74 8.13 -13.92
N ALA A 477 7.84 8.89 -15.00
CA ALA A 477 7.06 10.11 -15.18
C ALA A 477 5.57 9.79 -15.26
N ASN A 478 5.17 8.73 -15.99
CA ASN A 478 3.80 8.24 -16.04
C ASN A 478 3.30 7.77 -14.66
N PHE A 479 4.16 7.08 -13.90
CA PHE A 479 3.84 6.71 -12.52
C PHE A 479 3.64 7.94 -11.64
N GLY A 480 4.48 8.96 -11.76
CA GLY A 480 4.31 10.24 -11.09
C GLY A 480 2.98 10.92 -11.46
N ARG A 481 2.61 10.96 -12.73
CA ARG A 481 1.32 11.52 -13.18
C ARG A 481 0.13 10.77 -12.61
N ALA A 482 0.18 9.44 -12.55
CA ALA A 482 -0.89 8.61 -11.99
C ALA A 482 -1.01 8.79 -10.46
N LEU A 483 0.11 8.80 -9.74
CA LEU A 483 0.16 9.05 -8.30
C LEU A 483 -0.34 10.44 -7.92
N PHE A 484 -0.19 11.42 -8.80
CA PHE A 484 -0.53 12.82 -8.52
C PHE A 484 -1.97 12.99 -8.02
N LEU A 485 -2.92 12.25 -8.59
CA LEU A 485 -4.34 12.35 -8.25
C LEU A 485 -4.67 11.86 -6.84
N VAL A 486 -3.88 10.94 -6.30
CA VAL A 486 -4.12 10.29 -5.00
C VAL A 486 -3.19 10.79 -3.90
N THR A 487 -2.21 11.64 -4.24
CA THR A 487 -1.26 12.26 -3.33
C THR A 487 -1.46 13.77 -3.20
N GLY A 488 -0.62 14.45 -2.46
CA GLY A 488 -0.64 15.90 -2.27
C GLY A 488 0.02 16.31 -0.97
N PRO A 489 0.59 17.53 -0.88
CA PRO A 489 1.38 17.95 0.28
C PRO A 489 0.63 17.94 1.61
N PHE A 490 -0.70 18.04 1.59
CA PHE A 490 -1.54 18.01 2.80
C PHE A 490 -2.40 16.75 2.91
N ARG A 491 -2.28 15.83 1.97
CA ARG A 491 -3.08 14.61 1.90
C ARG A 491 -2.22 13.36 2.06
N ASP A 492 -1.18 13.25 1.24
CA ASP A 492 -0.33 12.06 1.17
C ASP A 492 0.98 12.38 0.45
N VAL A 493 2.11 12.16 1.12
CA VAL A 493 3.44 12.49 0.63
C VAL A 493 4.28 11.24 0.48
N PRO A 494 4.43 10.69 -0.73
CA PRO A 494 5.32 9.57 -1.00
C PRO A 494 6.81 9.90 -0.82
N ALA A 495 7.63 8.84 -0.77
CA ALA A 495 9.08 8.91 -0.70
C ALA A 495 9.69 7.71 -1.44
N GLY A 496 11.03 7.67 -1.56
CA GLY A 496 11.73 6.49 -2.03
C GLY A 496 11.76 5.34 -1.02
N ASP A 497 11.90 4.12 -1.54
CA ASP A 497 12.09 2.88 -0.79
C ASP A 497 12.95 1.89 -1.62
N VAL A 498 12.74 0.58 -1.46
CA VAL A 498 13.43 -0.45 -2.25
C VAL A 498 13.18 -0.22 -3.75
N GLY A 499 14.24 -0.29 -4.56
CA GLY A 499 14.17 -0.03 -5.99
C GLY A 499 13.85 1.41 -6.40
N CYS A 500 13.59 2.31 -5.44
CA CYS A 500 13.20 3.69 -5.69
C CYS A 500 14.12 4.65 -4.94
N GLY A 501 15.20 5.06 -5.60
CA GLY A 501 16.17 6.01 -5.10
C GLY A 501 15.91 7.44 -5.54
N PRO A 502 16.89 8.36 -5.32
CA PRO A 502 16.76 9.76 -5.71
C PRO A 502 16.54 9.97 -7.21
N ARG A 503 17.13 9.12 -8.08
CA ARG A 503 16.95 9.17 -9.54
C ARG A 503 15.49 8.88 -9.91
N GLU A 504 14.93 7.79 -9.41
CA GLU A 504 13.55 7.38 -9.67
C GLU A 504 12.56 8.42 -9.14
N ILE A 505 12.81 8.96 -7.96
CA ILE A 505 12.02 10.07 -7.40
C ILE A 505 12.12 11.33 -8.29
N GLY A 506 13.31 11.65 -8.81
CA GLY A 506 13.51 12.77 -9.74
C GLY A 506 12.68 12.62 -11.02
N ASN A 507 12.65 11.43 -11.59
CA ASN A 507 11.85 11.12 -12.78
C ASN A 507 10.34 11.22 -12.52
N MET A 508 9.86 10.69 -11.37
CA MET A 508 8.47 10.85 -10.96
C MET A 508 8.09 12.31 -10.69
N PHE A 509 9.03 13.12 -10.19
CA PHE A 509 8.79 14.54 -9.94
C PHE A 509 8.47 15.31 -11.24
N GLU A 510 9.09 14.96 -12.37
CA GLU A 510 8.73 15.51 -13.68
C GLU A 510 7.28 15.17 -14.05
N GLY A 511 6.85 13.95 -13.75
CA GLY A 511 5.45 13.55 -13.89
C GLY A 511 4.50 14.38 -13.01
N PHE A 512 4.87 14.63 -11.76
CA PHE A 512 4.11 15.49 -10.85
C PHE A 512 4.02 16.93 -11.36
N LYS A 513 5.11 17.54 -11.84
CA LYS A 513 5.09 18.89 -12.41
C LYS A 513 4.17 18.96 -13.62
N SER A 514 4.28 17.99 -14.53
CA SER A 514 3.44 17.91 -15.71
C SER A 514 1.95 17.79 -15.34
N ALA A 515 1.61 16.94 -14.37
CA ALA A 515 0.24 16.78 -13.89
C ALA A 515 -0.30 18.04 -13.22
N LEU A 516 0.51 18.67 -12.35
CA LEU A 516 0.14 19.92 -11.67
C LEU A 516 -0.12 21.05 -12.66
N ARG A 517 0.73 21.17 -13.69
CA ARG A 517 0.54 22.15 -14.76
C ARG A 517 -0.77 21.94 -15.51
N ASP A 518 -1.07 20.70 -15.88
CA ASP A 518 -2.32 20.36 -16.56
C ASP A 518 -3.54 20.72 -15.70
N LEU A 519 -3.53 20.36 -14.40
CA LEU A 519 -4.61 20.72 -13.48
C LEU A 519 -4.73 22.23 -13.25
N ALA A 520 -3.61 22.95 -13.14
CA ALA A 520 -3.60 24.38 -12.99
C ALA A 520 -4.22 25.07 -14.21
N LEU A 521 -3.84 24.65 -15.43
CA LEU A 521 -4.42 25.17 -16.69
C LEU A 521 -5.93 24.88 -16.77
N MET A 522 -6.38 23.70 -16.33
CA MET A 522 -7.80 23.36 -16.27
C MET A 522 -8.56 24.21 -15.24
N ALA A 523 -8.04 24.30 -14.02
CA ALA A 523 -8.67 25.05 -12.94
C ALA A 523 -8.74 26.55 -13.23
N TYR A 524 -7.72 27.09 -13.90
CA TYR A 524 -7.65 28.48 -14.35
C TYR A 524 -8.56 28.78 -15.55
N GLY A 525 -9.02 27.75 -16.26
CA GLY A 525 -9.92 27.87 -17.41
C GLY A 525 -9.23 28.12 -18.76
N VAL A 526 -7.91 27.93 -18.85
CA VAL A 526 -7.15 27.99 -20.11
C VAL A 526 -7.26 26.69 -20.90
N LYS A 527 -7.20 25.55 -20.20
CA LYS A 527 -7.39 24.23 -20.79
C LYS A 527 -8.83 23.80 -20.56
N HIS A 528 -9.57 23.61 -21.63
CA HIS A 528 -10.95 23.14 -21.57
C HIS A 528 -11.02 21.64 -21.82
N GLY A 529 -12.00 20.98 -21.22
CA GLY A 529 -12.23 19.54 -21.36
C GLY A 529 -11.54 18.73 -20.27
N ALA A 530 -11.77 17.38 -20.27
CA ALA A 530 -11.09 16.50 -19.35
C ALA A 530 -9.69 16.14 -19.85
N THR A 531 -8.82 15.90 -18.91
CA THR A 531 -7.46 15.43 -19.17
C THR A 531 -7.28 14.05 -18.56
N LEU A 532 -6.60 13.18 -19.30
CA LEU A 532 -6.24 11.86 -18.82
C LEU A 532 -5.00 11.95 -17.92
N PHE A 533 -5.14 11.44 -16.70
CA PHE A 533 -4.04 11.26 -15.74
C PHE A 533 -3.90 9.77 -15.47
N GLY A 534 -2.89 9.14 -16.07
CA GLY A 534 -2.83 7.69 -16.09
C GLY A 534 -4.10 7.13 -16.76
N ASN A 535 -4.88 6.39 -16.02
CA ASN A 535 -6.16 5.79 -16.46
C ASN A 535 -7.41 6.55 -15.97
N ARG A 536 -7.25 7.71 -15.31
CA ARG A 536 -8.37 8.52 -14.79
C ARG A 536 -8.58 9.78 -15.64
N VAL A 537 -9.83 10.01 -15.99
CA VAL A 537 -10.27 11.25 -16.64
C VAL A 537 -10.66 12.25 -15.56
N VAL A 538 -10.03 13.42 -15.57
CA VAL A 538 -10.27 14.49 -14.59
C VAL A 538 -11.02 15.64 -15.27
N SER A 539 -12.18 16.00 -14.73
CA SER A 539 -12.96 17.17 -15.15
C SER A 539 -12.40 18.47 -14.55
N THR A 540 -12.83 19.62 -15.09
CA THR A 540 -12.47 20.92 -14.53
C THR A 540 -12.94 21.08 -13.08
N VAL A 541 -14.11 20.55 -12.72
CA VAL A 541 -14.63 20.58 -11.34
C VAL A 541 -13.73 19.78 -10.42
N GLU A 542 -13.35 18.58 -10.85
CA GLU A 542 -12.45 17.72 -10.07
C GLU A 542 -11.04 18.32 -9.99
N ALA A 543 -10.52 18.92 -11.05
CA ALA A 543 -9.25 19.66 -11.02
C ALA A 543 -9.25 20.75 -9.94
N ARG A 544 -10.32 21.54 -9.85
CA ARG A 544 -10.50 22.56 -8.82
C ARG A 544 -10.56 21.98 -7.42
N ARG A 545 -11.27 20.85 -7.23
CA ARG A 545 -11.34 20.14 -5.97
C ARG A 545 -9.96 19.61 -5.53
N ILE A 546 -9.22 19.01 -6.45
CA ILE A 546 -7.87 18.50 -6.17
C ILE A 546 -6.93 19.65 -5.80
N MET A 547 -6.98 20.78 -6.51
CA MET A 547 -6.15 21.96 -6.20
C MET A 547 -6.41 22.46 -4.77
N LEU A 548 -7.68 22.57 -4.38
CA LEU A 548 -8.04 23.03 -3.03
C LEU A 548 -7.70 22.02 -1.95
N GLN A 549 -8.17 20.78 -2.09
CA GLN A 549 -8.06 19.77 -1.04
C GLN A 549 -6.66 19.11 -0.97
N GLY A 550 -6.04 18.87 -2.13
CA GLY A 550 -4.74 18.22 -2.21
C GLY A 550 -3.56 19.17 -1.98
N PHE A 551 -3.67 20.40 -2.46
CA PHE A 551 -2.57 21.37 -2.50
C PHE A 551 -2.81 22.63 -1.66
N GLY A 552 -4.00 22.82 -1.10
CA GLY A 552 -4.34 24.03 -0.36
C GLY A 552 -4.33 25.29 -1.24
N ILE A 553 -4.53 25.15 -2.55
CA ILE A 553 -4.56 26.26 -3.49
C ILE A 553 -6.01 26.57 -3.84
N ASP A 554 -6.47 27.75 -3.38
CA ASP A 554 -7.78 28.23 -3.78
C ASP A 554 -7.76 28.69 -5.25
N TYR A 555 -8.48 27.96 -6.10
CA TYR A 555 -8.60 28.28 -7.53
C TYR A 555 -9.32 29.62 -7.79
N GLN A 556 -10.02 30.19 -6.81
CA GLN A 556 -10.64 31.51 -6.87
C GLN A 556 -9.61 32.63 -6.63
N ASN A 557 -8.51 32.35 -5.96
CA ASN A 557 -7.39 33.28 -5.82
C ASN A 557 -6.63 33.38 -7.15
N ARG A 558 -6.99 34.40 -7.92
CA ARG A 558 -6.44 34.63 -9.27
C ARG A 558 -4.93 34.89 -9.27
N ALA A 559 -4.38 35.50 -8.20
CA ALA A 559 -2.96 35.77 -8.11
C ALA A 559 -2.17 34.45 -7.98
N ASN A 560 -2.55 33.59 -7.03
CA ASN A 560 -1.92 32.27 -6.87
C ASN A 560 -2.06 31.41 -8.12
N MET A 561 -3.25 31.37 -8.72
CA MET A 561 -3.47 30.57 -9.92
C MET A 561 -2.70 31.10 -11.13
N ARG A 562 -2.59 32.41 -11.30
CA ARG A 562 -1.78 33.01 -12.35
C ARG A 562 -0.31 32.66 -12.17
N GLU A 563 0.19 32.82 -10.95
CA GLU A 563 1.58 32.48 -10.62
C GLU A 563 1.86 31.00 -10.88
N LEU A 564 0.96 30.10 -10.47
CA LEU A 564 1.09 28.67 -10.69
C LEU A 564 1.14 28.28 -12.17
N VAL A 565 0.38 28.97 -13.02
CA VAL A 565 0.34 28.70 -14.47
C VAL A 565 1.57 29.26 -15.19
N PHE A 566 2.08 30.42 -14.79
CA PHE A 566 3.09 31.16 -15.56
C PHE A 566 4.48 31.17 -14.94
N SER A 567 4.65 30.80 -13.66
CA SER A 567 5.94 30.73 -12.98
C SER A 567 6.38 29.27 -12.83
N GLU A 568 7.42 28.88 -13.57
CA GLU A 568 8.04 27.55 -13.40
C GLU A 568 8.55 27.35 -11.98
N ARG A 569 9.12 28.40 -11.39
CA ARG A 569 9.63 28.33 -10.03
C ARG A 569 8.55 28.03 -9.00
N TYR A 570 7.40 28.69 -9.11
CA TYR A 570 6.29 28.41 -8.19
C TYR A 570 5.68 27.03 -8.40
N LEU A 571 5.54 26.62 -9.65
CA LEU A 571 5.12 25.26 -9.99
C LEU A 571 6.03 24.19 -9.35
N GLU A 572 7.34 24.40 -9.44
CA GLU A 572 8.33 23.50 -8.81
C GLU A 572 8.20 23.48 -7.28
N LEU A 573 8.04 24.63 -6.63
CA LEU A 573 7.88 24.71 -5.18
C LEU A 573 6.61 23.99 -4.69
N VAL A 574 5.50 24.16 -5.40
CA VAL A 574 4.25 23.46 -5.08
C VAL A 574 4.40 21.94 -5.27
N ALA A 575 5.01 21.52 -6.39
CA ALA A 575 5.25 20.10 -6.66
C ALA A 575 6.27 19.47 -5.68
N ALA A 576 7.28 20.25 -5.25
CA ALA A 576 8.33 19.73 -4.37
C ALA A 576 7.83 19.29 -3.01
N ALA A 577 6.80 19.91 -2.47
CA ALA A 577 6.18 19.54 -1.21
C ALA A 577 5.39 18.21 -1.28
N GLN A 578 5.09 17.71 -2.49
CA GLN A 578 4.29 16.51 -2.69
C GLN A 578 5.08 15.21 -2.54
N ILE A 579 6.41 15.21 -2.73
CA ILE A 579 7.24 14.02 -2.68
C ILE A 579 8.58 14.34 -2.04
N THR A 580 9.11 13.41 -1.26
CA THR A 580 10.40 13.55 -0.58
C THR A 580 11.43 12.54 -1.08
N GLY A 581 12.73 12.89 -1.01
CA GLY A 581 13.84 12.06 -1.48
C GLY A 581 14.33 12.42 -2.88
N LYS A 582 13.97 13.61 -3.35
CA LYS A 582 14.45 14.18 -4.60
C LYS A 582 15.96 14.42 -4.58
N PRO A 583 16.66 14.31 -5.72
CA PRO A 583 18.08 14.65 -5.82
C PRO A 583 18.32 16.16 -5.75
N PHE A 584 17.29 16.98 -5.88
CA PHE A 584 17.27 18.44 -5.81
C PHE A 584 16.12 18.90 -4.92
N MET A 585 16.21 20.10 -4.35
CA MET A 585 15.22 20.65 -3.38
C MET A 585 15.00 19.73 -2.16
N GLY A 586 15.93 18.80 -1.90
CA GLY A 586 15.96 17.93 -0.73
C GLY A 586 16.86 18.53 0.38
N ILE A 587 17.03 17.78 1.47
CA ILE A 587 17.98 18.08 2.54
C ILE A 587 19.10 17.04 2.56
N ASN A 588 20.36 17.50 2.74
CA ASN A 588 21.50 16.58 2.80
C ASN A 588 21.43 15.61 4.00
N ALA A 589 20.81 16.03 5.10
CA ALA A 589 20.59 15.19 6.29
C ALA A 589 19.82 13.88 5.99
N ARG A 590 19.11 13.80 4.87
CA ARG A 590 18.41 12.60 4.45
C ARG A 590 19.34 11.48 3.98
N THR A 591 20.50 11.84 3.40
CA THR A 591 21.50 10.84 2.97
C THR A 591 22.01 10.08 4.17
N GLY A 592 21.83 8.77 4.20
CA GLY A 592 22.24 7.92 5.32
C GLY A 592 21.42 8.08 6.62
N ALA A 593 20.27 8.80 6.57
CA ALA A 593 19.46 9.10 7.76
C ALA A 593 19.03 7.84 8.53
N THR A 594 18.66 6.76 7.85
CA THR A 594 18.28 5.51 8.53
C THR A 594 19.45 4.91 9.30
N GLY A 595 20.62 4.77 8.69
CA GLY A 595 21.83 4.26 9.38
C GLY A 595 22.25 5.16 10.54
N ARG A 596 22.15 6.48 10.37
CA ARG A 596 22.41 7.45 11.44
C ARG A 596 21.41 7.32 12.58
N GLY A 597 20.13 7.07 12.28
CA GLY A 597 19.10 6.80 13.28
C GLY A 597 19.37 5.51 14.06
N LEU A 598 19.75 4.44 13.37
CA LEU A 598 20.18 3.20 14.03
C LEU A 598 21.35 3.45 15.01
N MET A 599 22.32 4.28 14.60
CA MET A 599 23.40 4.69 15.50
C MET A 599 22.85 5.44 16.72
N TYR A 600 21.98 6.44 16.54
CA TYR A 600 21.44 7.19 17.69
C TYR A 600 20.61 6.31 18.62
N THR A 601 19.80 5.38 18.11
CA THR A 601 19.05 4.44 18.94
C THR A 601 19.98 3.48 19.71
N LEU A 602 21.04 3.00 19.07
CA LEU A 602 22.06 2.19 19.71
C LEU A 602 22.76 2.95 20.83
N LEU A 603 23.22 4.19 20.57
CA LEU A 603 23.88 5.02 21.57
C LEU A 603 22.96 5.33 22.76
N ALA A 604 21.68 5.57 22.53
CA ALA A 604 20.69 5.76 23.59
C ALA A 604 20.53 4.51 24.45
N ALA A 605 20.38 3.34 23.82
CA ALA A 605 20.24 2.07 24.53
C ALA A 605 21.50 1.73 25.35
N ILE A 606 22.69 1.90 24.77
CA ILE A 606 23.95 1.66 25.46
C ILE A 606 24.12 2.62 26.66
N THR A 607 23.68 3.89 26.52
CA THR A 607 23.66 4.86 27.64
C THR A 607 22.79 4.33 28.78
N ARG A 608 21.62 3.77 28.51
CA ARG A 608 20.74 3.18 29.52
C ARG A 608 21.37 1.94 30.16
N LEU A 609 21.87 1.02 29.34
CA LEU A 609 22.52 -0.20 29.81
C LEU A 609 23.75 0.09 30.70
N LEU A 610 24.55 1.11 30.35
CA LEU A 610 25.69 1.54 31.19
C LEU A 610 25.21 2.04 32.56
N LEU A 611 24.18 2.91 32.58
CA LEU A 611 23.66 3.47 33.83
C LEU A 611 22.96 2.41 34.71
N ASP A 612 22.46 1.35 34.12
CA ASP A 612 21.87 0.18 34.81
C ASP A 612 22.94 -0.89 35.15
N GLY A 613 24.23 -0.62 34.87
CA GLY A 613 25.33 -1.53 35.17
C GLY A 613 25.40 -2.79 34.29
N GLN A 614 24.73 -2.76 33.15
CA GLN A 614 24.66 -3.86 32.17
C GLN A 614 25.59 -3.67 30.95
N TRP A 615 26.31 -2.54 30.89
CA TRP A 615 27.31 -2.25 29.87
C TRP A 615 28.54 -1.62 30.51
N GLU A 616 29.70 -1.93 30.00
CA GLU A 616 30.96 -1.43 30.52
C GLU A 616 31.66 -0.51 29.53
N SER A 617 32.38 0.46 30.02
CA SER A 617 33.26 1.34 29.23
C SER A 617 34.66 0.71 29.10
N SER A 618 35.28 0.82 27.94
CA SER A 618 36.63 0.35 27.69
C SER A 618 37.69 1.16 28.45
N GLU A 619 37.35 2.39 28.84
CA GLU A 619 38.21 3.32 29.60
C GLU A 619 37.38 3.99 30.70
N PRO A 620 38.01 4.42 31.81
CA PRO A 620 37.29 5.14 32.86
C PRO A 620 36.63 6.42 32.32
N LEU A 621 35.36 6.61 32.71
CA LEU A 621 34.62 7.81 32.35
C LEU A 621 34.95 8.98 33.27
N GLN A 622 35.08 10.17 32.70
CA GLN A 622 35.20 11.41 33.44
C GLN A 622 33.85 11.83 34.04
N SER A 623 33.88 12.65 35.10
CA SER A 623 32.65 13.15 35.72
C SER A 623 31.75 13.91 34.76
N ALA A 624 32.32 14.70 33.85
CA ALA A 624 31.59 15.43 32.82
C ALA A 624 30.90 14.48 31.80
N GLU A 625 31.58 13.41 31.40
CA GLU A 625 31.04 12.37 30.48
C GLU A 625 29.89 11.63 31.15
N THR A 626 30.04 11.25 32.42
CA THR A 626 28.98 10.61 33.20
C THR A 626 27.80 11.54 33.39
N ALA A 627 27.98 12.82 33.63
CA ALA A 627 26.93 13.82 33.70
C ALA A 627 26.18 13.94 32.37
N MET A 628 26.90 14.02 31.25
CA MET A 628 26.32 14.07 29.91
C MET A 628 25.49 12.84 29.62
N LEU A 629 25.94 11.63 29.97
CA LEU A 629 25.16 10.39 29.76
C LEU A 629 23.88 10.36 30.60
N ARG A 630 23.95 10.84 31.86
CA ARG A 630 22.74 10.97 32.71
C ARG A 630 21.76 11.97 32.13
N GLU A 631 22.24 13.07 31.60
CA GLU A 631 21.42 14.08 30.95
C GLU A 631 20.73 13.49 29.70
N LEU A 632 21.49 12.81 28.84
CA LEU A 632 20.93 12.11 27.66
C LEU A 632 19.88 11.04 28.06
N ALA A 633 20.11 10.27 29.14
CA ALA A 633 19.18 9.27 29.63
C ALA A 633 17.91 9.87 30.27
N SER A 634 18.00 11.12 30.74
CA SER A 634 16.85 11.84 31.29
C SER A 634 16.00 12.51 30.18
N TYR A 635 16.53 12.53 28.96
CA TYR A 635 15.89 13.20 27.85
C TYR A 635 14.65 12.42 27.39
N ARG A 636 13.50 12.92 27.77
CA ARG A 636 12.17 12.33 27.56
C ARG A 636 11.25 13.39 27.00
N GLU A 637 10.11 12.95 26.45
CA GLU A 637 9.10 13.86 25.91
C GLU A 637 8.72 14.98 26.90
N ALA A 638 8.42 14.62 28.13
CA ALA A 638 8.07 15.58 29.16
C ALA A 638 9.16 16.61 29.46
N SER A 639 10.44 16.18 29.44
CA SER A 639 11.57 17.07 29.66
C SER A 639 11.82 18.02 28.49
N ILE A 640 11.60 17.56 27.27
CA ILE A 640 11.70 18.39 26.05
C ILE A 640 10.68 19.52 26.10
N LEU A 641 9.41 19.20 26.42
CA LEU A 641 8.33 20.17 26.53
C LEU A 641 8.61 21.22 27.63
N SER A 642 9.10 20.79 28.79
CA SER A 642 9.44 21.68 29.89
C SER A 642 10.64 22.60 29.59
N SER A 643 11.59 22.13 28.76
CA SER A 643 12.75 22.90 28.32
C SER A 643 12.49 23.81 27.11
N LYS A 644 11.25 23.88 26.65
CA LYS A 644 10.86 24.60 25.42
C LYS A 644 11.64 24.16 24.17
N GLY A 645 11.96 22.86 24.11
CA GLY A 645 12.68 22.27 22.98
C GLY A 645 14.21 22.46 23.02
N ALA A 646 14.77 23.04 24.09
CA ALA A 646 16.23 23.12 24.22
C ALA A 646 16.84 21.72 24.24
N PRO A 647 18.00 21.48 23.55
CA PRO A 647 18.62 20.16 23.56
C PRO A 647 19.17 19.84 24.96
N ALA A 648 19.02 18.58 25.39
CA ALA A 648 19.53 18.09 26.66
C ALA A 648 21.08 18.20 26.73
N VAL A 649 21.72 17.98 25.57
CA VAL A 649 23.18 18.08 25.41
C VAL A 649 23.47 18.98 24.22
N SER A 650 24.25 20.05 24.47
CA SER A 650 24.59 21.01 23.40
C SER A 650 25.42 20.35 22.30
N ASP A 651 25.40 20.94 21.14
CA ASP A 651 26.16 20.48 19.97
C ASP A 651 27.65 20.46 20.25
N GLN A 652 28.17 21.47 21.00
CA GLN A 652 29.54 21.53 21.40
C GLN A 652 29.93 20.39 22.38
N GLN A 653 29.07 20.09 23.36
CA GLN A 653 29.29 18.94 24.25
C GLN A 653 29.27 17.61 23.50
N TRP A 654 28.33 17.44 22.58
CA TRP A 654 28.24 16.24 21.76
C TRP A 654 29.47 16.03 20.87
N ASN A 655 29.87 17.07 20.13
CA ASN A 655 30.95 16.97 19.17
C ASN A 655 32.35 16.86 19.84
N ASN A 656 32.52 17.43 21.05
CA ASN A 656 33.78 17.39 21.78
C ASN A 656 33.88 16.18 22.73
N SER A 657 32.87 15.36 22.87
CA SER A 657 32.90 14.22 23.78
C SER A 657 33.39 12.95 23.10
N ASP A 658 34.28 12.25 23.80
CA ASP A 658 34.84 10.95 23.40
C ASP A 658 34.10 9.75 24.03
N VAL A 659 33.07 10.05 24.80
CA VAL A 659 32.35 9.06 25.62
C VAL A 659 31.86 7.86 24.85
N PHE A 660 31.25 8.06 23.68
CA PHE A 660 30.71 6.96 22.87
C PHE A 660 31.83 6.13 22.22
N ARG A 661 32.99 6.69 21.94
CA ARG A 661 34.20 5.92 21.58
C ARG A 661 34.59 4.97 22.73
N LYS A 662 34.61 5.44 23.95
CA LYS A 662 34.91 4.60 25.14
C LYS A 662 33.87 3.49 25.38
N LEU A 663 32.63 3.70 25.00
CA LEU A 663 31.54 2.71 25.13
C LEU A 663 31.50 1.66 24.01
N LEU A 664 32.01 1.99 22.82
CA LEU A 664 31.92 1.18 21.62
C LEU A 664 33.25 0.59 21.13
N SER A 665 34.39 1.18 21.52
CA SER A 665 35.71 0.72 21.05
C SER A 665 35.92 -0.77 21.38
N GLY A 666 36.27 -1.55 20.36
CA GLY A 666 36.52 -2.97 20.47
C GLY A 666 35.25 -3.84 20.59
N ARG A 667 34.07 -3.26 20.70
CA ARG A 667 32.81 -4.03 20.74
C ARG A 667 32.57 -4.77 19.41
N ARG A 668 32.29 -6.06 19.52
CA ARG A 668 32.09 -6.93 18.37
C ARG A 668 30.71 -6.68 17.76
N ILE A 669 30.71 -6.28 16.50
CA ILE A 669 29.47 -6.03 15.75
C ILE A 669 29.35 -6.99 14.57
N ILE A 670 28.12 -7.46 14.34
CA ILE A 670 27.72 -8.24 13.15
C ILE A 670 26.61 -7.49 12.43
N VAL A 671 26.72 -7.39 11.11
CA VAL A 671 25.73 -6.72 10.28
C VAL A 671 25.26 -7.67 9.17
N GLN A 672 23.96 -7.88 9.07
CA GLN A 672 23.34 -8.52 7.91
C GLN A 672 22.78 -7.42 7.00
N GLY A 673 23.36 -7.30 5.80
CA GLY A 673 23.01 -6.28 4.80
C GLY A 673 24.09 -5.22 4.66
N SER A 674 24.80 -5.20 3.53
CA SER A 674 25.82 -4.22 3.17
C SER A 674 25.28 -2.99 2.42
N GLY A 675 23.95 -2.92 2.20
CA GLY A 675 23.27 -1.90 1.40
C GLY A 675 23.11 -0.55 2.11
N LYS A 676 22.13 0.25 1.66
CA LYS A 676 21.89 1.63 2.13
C LYS A 676 21.76 1.76 3.64
N VAL A 677 21.17 0.79 4.34
CA VAL A 677 20.95 0.85 5.80
C VAL A 677 22.19 0.40 6.57
N GLY A 678 22.61 -0.86 6.39
CA GLY A 678 23.75 -1.42 7.11
C GLY A 678 25.07 -0.74 6.78
N GLY A 679 25.33 -0.45 5.50
CA GLY A 679 26.51 0.29 5.07
C GLY A 679 26.55 1.72 5.64
N SER A 680 25.42 2.43 5.70
CA SER A 680 25.34 3.75 6.32
C SER A 680 25.59 3.69 7.83
N LEU A 681 25.05 2.68 8.53
CA LEU A 681 25.31 2.49 9.94
C LEU A 681 26.79 2.23 10.20
N LEU A 682 27.42 1.32 9.44
CA LEU A 682 28.84 1.02 9.59
C LEU A 682 29.71 2.25 9.37
N LYS A 683 29.39 3.09 8.38
CA LYS A 683 30.07 4.36 8.14
C LYS A 683 30.00 5.30 9.36
N GLU A 684 28.85 5.37 10.03
CA GLU A 684 28.69 6.19 11.23
C GLU A 684 29.40 5.57 12.45
N LEU A 685 29.43 4.24 12.60
CA LEU A 685 30.04 3.54 13.73
C LEU A 685 31.57 3.43 13.63
N ALA A 686 32.15 3.52 12.44
CA ALA A 686 33.58 3.43 12.21
C ALA A 686 34.37 4.42 13.09
N ARG A 687 33.81 5.61 13.30
CA ARG A 687 34.47 6.67 14.13
C ARG A 687 34.55 6.32 15.63
N TYR A 688 33.74 5.34 16.08
CA TYR A 688 33.74 4.92 17.49
C TYR A 688 34.60 3.68 17.74
N GLY A 689 35.32 3.15 16.73
CA GLY A 689 36.28 2.06 16.90
C GLY A 689 35.61 0.70 17.19
N VAL A 690 34.41 0.46 16.66
CA VAL A 690 33.78 -0.87 16.75
C VAL A 690 34.58 -1.93 16.00
N ASN A 691 34.55 -3.16 16.49
CA ASN A 691 35.17 -4.31 15.83
C ASN A 691 34.14 -5.04 14.97
N LEU A 692 34.17 -4.81 13.66
CA LEU A 692 33.36 -5.58 12.72
C LEU A 692 33.91 -7.00 12.56
N ILE A 693 33.17 -8.00 13.06
CA ILE A 693 33.61 -9.40 13.04
C ILE A 693 32.91 -10.23 11.96
N ALA A 694 31.76 -9.81 11.48
CA ALA A 694 31.09 -10.46 10.35
C ALA A 694 30.12 -9.49 9.65
N ILE A 695 29.97 -9.70 8.34
CA ILE A 695 28.95 -9.02 7.54
C ILE A 695 28.46 -9.97 6.44
N ALA A 696 27.13 -9.95 6.21
CA ALA A 696 26.48 -10.73 5.16
C ALA A 696 25.72 -9.86 4.16
N ASP A 697 25.61 -10.34 2.93
CA ASP A 697 24.77 -9.76 1.89
C ASP A 697 24.07 -10.86 1.04
N LYS A 698 23.51 -10.46 -0.11
CA LYS A 698 22.81 -11.36 -1.03
C LYS A 698 23.69 -12.48 -1.65
N ASP A 699 25.00 -12.31 -1.68
CA ASP A 699 25.94 -13.25 -2.29
C ASP A 699 26.62 -14.16 -1.25
N GLY A 700 26.54 -13.79 0.05
CA GLY A 700 27.13 -14.58 1.13
C GLY A 700 27.55 -13.73 2.31
N ALA A 701 28.59 -14.18 3.02
CA ALA A 701 29.13 -13.48 4.18
C ALA A 701 30.65 -13.60 4.28
N ILE A 702 31.26 -12.66 5.01
CA ILE A 702 32.64 -12.71 5.47
C ILE A 702 32.66 -12.65 6.98
N VAL A 703 33.56 -13.43 7.58
CA VAL A 703 33.81 -13.52 9.03
C VAL A 703 35.29 -13.30 9.27
N GLY A 704 35.62 -12.52 10.28
CA GLY A 704 37.02 -12.23 10.61
C GLY A 704 37.18 -11.45 11.91
N ASN A 705 38.23 -10.68 12.03
CA ASN A 705 38.46 -9.83 13.17
C ASN A 705 38.99 -8.46 12.72
N ASN A 706 38.42 -7.40 13.27
CA ASN A 706 38.76 -6.02 12.88
C ASN A 706 38.73 -5.78 11.37
N ILE A 707 37.66 -6.26 10.70
CA ILE A 707 37.45 -6.03 9.28
C ILE A 707 37.40 -4.50 9.03
N PRO A 708 38.28 -3.93 8.17
CA PRO A 708 38.37 -2.50 7.98
C PRO A 708 37.15 -1.95 7.23
N ILE A 709 36.28 -1.28 7.98
CA ILE A 709 34.94 -0.84 7.49
C ILE A 709 35.06 0.06 6.26
N ALA A 710 36.00 1.01 6.23
CA ALA A 710 36.15 1.96 5.12
C ALA A 710 36.50 1.25 3.81
N GLU A 711 37.50 0.38 3.82
CA GLU A 711 37.95 -0.40 2.67
C GLU A 711 36.84 -1.37 2.18
N LEU A 712 36.16 -2.00 3.14
CA LEU A 712 35.04 -2.90 2.82
C LEU A 712 33.91 -2.15 2.11
N LEU A 713 33.51 -0.99 2.62
CA LEU A 713 32.44 -0.20 2.01
C LEU A 713 32.81 0.34 0.62
N GLU A 714 34.09 0.64 0.40
CA GLU A 714 34.61 1.02 -0.90
C GLU A 714 34.50 -0.15 -1.90
N GLN A 715 34.91 -1.37 -1.50
CA GLN A 715 34.71 -2.56 -2.34
C GLN A 715 33.24 -2.82 -2.63
N VAL A 716 32.37 -2.77 -1.61
CA VAL A 716 30.92 -2.97 -1.81
C VAL A 716 30.36 -1.95 -2.80
N ALA A 717 30.80 -0.71 -2.77
CA ALA A 717 30.41 0.31 -3.75
C ALA A 717 30.84 -0.02 -5.18
N GLN A 718 31.97 -0.70 -5.35
CA GLN A 718 32.51 -1.09 -6.67
C GLN A 718 31.92 -2.39 -7.19
N THR A 719 31.74 -3.39 -6.31
CA THR A 719 31.39 -4.77 -6.70
C THR A 719 29.93 -5.14 -6.41
N GLY A 720 29.27 -4.41 -5.51
CA GLY A 720 27.93 -4.71 -5.03
C GLY A 720 27.87 -5.83 -3.99
N SER A 721 29.03 -6.38 -3.55
CA SER A 721 29.07 -7.52 -2.64
C SER A 721 30.23 -7.43 -1.62
N VAL A 722 30.03 -8.04 -0.45
CA VAL A 722 31.07 -8.26 0.57
C VAL A 722 31.94 -9.48 0.24
N VAL A 723 31.41 -10.40 -0.56
CA VAL A 723 32.15 -11.61 -0.99
C VAL A 723 33.33 -11.21 -1.89
N GLY A 724 34.50 -11.73 -1.55
CA GLY A 724 35.75 -11.37 -2.23
C GLY A 724 36.63 -10.37 -1.51
N PHE A 725 36.12 -9.67 -0.48
CA PHE A 725 36.95 -8.88 0.41
C PHE A 725 37.91 -9.77 1.20
N LYS A 726 39.16 -9.33 1.44
CA LYS A 726 40.24 -10.16 2.02
C LYS A 726 40.82 -9.63 3.31
N ASN A 727 40.90 -8.29 3.45
CA ASN A 727 41.61 -7.69 4.59
C ASN A 727 40.84 -7.93 5.89
N GLY A 728 41.46 -8.58 6.87
CA GLY A 728 40.88 -8.93 8.16
C GLY A 728 39.85 -10.10 8.08
N VAL A 729 39.75 -10.79 6.96
CA VAL A 729 38.79 -11.91 6.74
C VAL A 729 39.50 -13.24 7.02
N GLU A 730 38.89 -14.04 7.88
CA GLU A 730 39.32 -15.40 8.23
C GLU A 730 38.53 -16.48 7.46
N ARG A 731 37.24 -16.22 7.20
CA ARG A 731 36.34 -17.14 6.52
C ARG A 731 35.39 -16.39 5.59
N THR A 732 35.18 -16.90 4.39
CA THR A 732 34.15 -16.48 3.44
C THR A 732 33.10 -17.57 3.33
N ILE A 733 31.83 -17.18 3.39
CA ILE A 733 30.65 -18.07 3.23
C ILE A 733 29.96 -17.61 1.95
N ASN A 734 29.82 -18.51 0.97
CA ASN A 734 29.11 -18.21 -0.27
C ASN A 734 27.65 -18.61 -0.17
N GLY A 735 26.77 -17.84 -0.77
CA GLY A 735 25.32 -18.03 -0.76
C GLY A 735 24.62 -17.27 0.36
N ALA A 736 23.50 -16.62 0.02
CA ALA A 736 22.75 -15.78 0.96
C ALA A 736 22.20 -16.59 2.15
N LYS A 737 21.74 -17.83 1.89
CA LYS A 737 21.17 -18.69 2.93
C LYS A 737 22.21 -19.15 3.93
N GLU A 738 23.35 -19.57 3.44
CA GLU A 738 24.50 -19.98 4.25
C GLU A 738 25.13 -18.77 4.97
N GLY A 739 25.13 -17.61 4.30
CA GLY A 739 25.60 -16.34 4.90
C GLY A 739 24.79 -15.90 6.11
N ALA A 740 23.52 -16.30 6.21
CA ALA A 740 22.68 -15.99 7.36
C ALA A 740 23.14 -16.66 8.68
N GLU A 741 24.02 -17.66 8.64
CA GLU A 741 24.63 -18.28 9.84
C GLU A 741 25.39 -17.26 10.69
N VAL A 742 25.84 -16.14 10.14
CA VAL A 742 26.54 -15.09 10.92
C VAL A 742 25.69 -14.50 12.03
N LEU A 743 24.35 -14.58 11.94
CA LEU A 743 23.44 -14.10 12.98
C LEU A 743 23.58 -14.86 14.30
N GLU A 744 24.14 -16.07 14.27
CA GLU A 744 24.32 -16.94 15.42
C GLU A 744 25.74 -16.87 16.02
N ILE A 745 26.65 -16.09 15.43
CA ILE A 745 28.01 -15.87 15.95
C ILE A 745 27.93 -14.97 17.20
N PRO A 746 28.64 -15.32 18.31
CA PRO A 746 28.66 -14.50 19.49
C PRO A 746 29.19 -13.08 19.23
N CYS A 747 28.41 -12.06 19.58
CA CYS A 747 28.78 -10.67 19.43
C CYS A 747 28.17 -9.80 20.53
N ASP A 748 28.57 -8.54 20.61
CA ASP A 748 27.99 -7.59 21.55
C ASP A 748 26.75 -6.92 20.91
N ILE A 749 26.82 -6.63 19.61
CA ILE A 749 25.80 -5.92 18.84
C ILE A 749 25.51 -6.69 17.55
N LEU A 750 24.25 -7.03 17.31
CA LEU A 750 23.76 -7.66 16.09
C LEU A 750 22.82 -6.71 15.34
N VAL A 751 23.04 -6.55 14.03
CA VAL A 751 22.26 -5.64 13.18
C VAL A 751 21.67 -6.39 11.98
N PRO A 752 20.44 -6.92 12.08
CA PRO A 752 19.71 -7.42 10.92
C PRO A 752 19.16 -6.25 10.10
N ALA A 753 19.80 -5.94 8.95
CA ALA A 753 19.50 -4.79 8.11
C ALA A 753 19.33 -5.16 6.62
N ALA A 754 19.00 -6.42 6.31
CA ALA A 754 18.78 -6.91 4.95
C ALA A 754 17.29 -7.10 4.66
N LEU A 755 16.71 -8.18 5.15
CA LEU A 755 15.36 -8.63 4.81
C LEU A 755 14.49 -8.83 6.06
N GLU A 756 13.21 -9.06 5.85
CA GLU A 756 12.25 -9.52 6.83
C GLU A 756 12.61 -10.94 7.32
N ASN A 757 12.13 -11.30 8.52
CA ASN A 757 12.20 -12.65 9.08
C ASN A 757 13.63 -13.25 9.17
N ALA A 758 14.64 -12.41 9.39
CA ALA A 758 16.02 -12.86 9.57
C ALA A 758 16.21 -13.64 10.88
N ILE A 759 15.51 -13.23 11.95
CA ILE A 759 15.51 -13.91 13.26
C ILE A 759 14.10 -14.46 13.50
N THR A 760 14.00 -15.78 13.55
CA THR A 760 12.76 -16.53 13.71
C THR A 760 12.77 -17.36 15.00
N ALA A 761 11.68 -18.01 15.34
CA ALA A 761 11.63 -18.94 16.46
C ALA A 761 12.70 -20.05 16.37
N THR A 762 13.15 -20.38 15.16
CA THR A 762 14.10 -21.46 14.92
C THR A 762 15.54 -21.10 15.26
N ASN A 763 15.95 -19.83 15.14
CA ASN A 763 17.32 -19.39 15.42
C ASN A 763 17.45 -18.41 16.59
N ALA A 764 16.37 -17.78 17.06
CA ALA A 764 16.40 -16.79 18.13
C ALA A 764 17.08 -17.27 19.43
N SER A 765 16.96 -18.56 19.76
CA SER A 765 17.62 -19.15 20.93
C SER A 765 19.15 -19.24 20.78
N ARG A 766 19.66 -19.22 19.55
CA ARG A 766 21.10 -19.28 19.23
C ARG A 766 21.72 -17.90 18.96
N VAL A 767 20.93 -16.85 18.89
CA VAL A 767 21.43 -15.47 18.83
C VAL A 767 22.10 -15.11 20.15
N LEU A 768 23.40 -14.78 20.11
CA LEU A 768 24.23 -14.53 21.28
C LEU A 768 24.70 -13.06 21.33
N ALA A 769 23.80 -12.13 21.02
CA ALA A 769 24.03 -10.70 21.12
C ALA A 769 23.46 -10.14 22.44
N GLN A 770 24.06 -9.07 22.95
CA GLN A 770 23.52 -8.32 24.08
C GLN A 770 22.48 -7.29 23.60
N VAL A 771 22.73 -6.70 22.42
CA VAL A 771 21.82 -5.74 21.79
C VAL A 771 21.56 -6.15 20.34
N VAL A 772 20.30 -6.18 19.95
CA VAL A 772 19.86 -6.36 18.55
C VAL A 772 19.30 -5.04 18.04
N VAL A 773 19.81 -4.52 16.92
CA VAL A 773 19.35 -3.26 16.29
C VAL A 773 18.67 -3.57 14.97
N CYS A 774 17.36 -3.53 14.92
CA CYS A 774 16.56 -3.91 13.76
C CYS A 774 16.61 -2.84 12.65
N GLY A 775 17.45 -3.04 11.64
CA GLY A 775 17.65 -2.10 10.54
C GLY A 775 16.66 -2.26 9.40
N SER A 776 16.26 -3.48 9.03
CA SER A 776 15.20 -3.76 8.07
C SER A 776 13.82 -3.66 8.72
N ASN A 777 12.76 -3.76 7.91
CA ASN A 777 11.40 -3.88 8.45
C ASN A 777 11.13 -5.35 8.80
N GLY A 778 10.57 -5.60 9.99
CA GLY A 778 10.21 -6.94 10.45
C GLY A 778 11.34 -7.99 10.43
N PRO A 779 12.59 -7.67 10.83
CA PRO A 779 13.67 -8.67 10.79
C PRO A 779 13.46 -9.79 11.81
N ASN A 780 12.71 -9.52 12.88
CA ASN A 780 12.38 -10.50 13.91
C ASN A 780 10.90 -10.88 13.80
N THR A 781 10.61 -12.19 13.80
CA THR A 781 9.23 -12.64 13.98
C THR A 781 8.76 -12.37 15.41
N SER A 782 7.45 -12.26 15.64
CA SER A 782 6.87 -11.97 16.97
C SER A 782 7.31 -13.01 18.01
N LYS A 783 7.44 -14.28 17.62
CA LYS A 783 7.92 -15.34 18.50
C LYS A 783 9.41 -15.21 18.81
N ALA A 784 10.21 -14.81 17.81
CA ALA A 784 11.63 -14.55 18.04
C ALA A 784 11.85 -13.38 19.01
N GLU A 785 11.07 -12.31 18.86
CA GLU A 785 11.10 -11.15 19.76
C GLU A 785 10.87 -11.55 21.22
N GLN A 786 9.86 -12.42 21.47
CA GLN A 786 9.60 -12.94 22.81
C GLN A 786 10.76 -13.77 23.36
N ILE A 787 11.33 -14.67 22.54
CA ILE A 787 12.48 -15.50 22.94
C ILE A 787 13.70 -14.62 23.31
N LEU A 788 13.97 -13.59 22.52
CA LEU A 788 15.09 -12.66 22.79
C LEU A 788 14.83 -11.87 24.09
N PHE A 789 13.62 -11.39 24.30
CA PHE A 789 13.23 -10.67 25.52
C PHE A 789 13.36 -11.55 26.76
N ASP A 790 12.84 -12.79 26.74
CA ASP A 790 12.92 -13.72 27.87
C ASP A 790 14.39 -14.07 28.25
N ARG A 791 15.32 -13.94 27.28
CA ARG A 791 16.75 -14.14 27.48
C ARG A 791 17.49 -12.85 27.91
N GLY A 792 16.79 -11.76 28.09
CA GLY A 792 17.37 -10.48 28.50
C GLY A 792 18.10 -9.73 27.39
N VAL A 793 17.94 -10.10 26.12
CA VAL A 793 18.50 -9.36 24.97
C VAL A 793 17.71 -8.06 24.76
N VAL A 794 18.40 -6.94 24.66
CA VAL A 794 17.76 -5.67 24.36
C VAL A 794 17.56 -5.54 22.88
N VAL A 795 16.30 -5.55 22.44
CA VAL A 795 15.93 -5.41 21.03
C VAL A 795 15.43 -3.99 20.75
N LEU A 796 16.18 -3.28 19.92
CA LEU A 796 15.78 -2.01 19.33
C LEU A 796 14.99 -2.34 18.07
N TYR A 797 13.68 -2.45 18.25
CA TYR A 797 12.75 -2.93 17.20
C TYR A 797 12.70 -1.99 15.98
N ASP A 798 12.25 -2.51 14.87
CA ASP A 798 12.40 -1.94 13.54
C ASP A 798 11.80 -0.54 13.37
N PHE A 799 10.51 -0.33 13.66
CA PHE A 799 9.89 0.96 13.43
C PHE A 799 10.32 2.08 14.43
N LEU A 800 11.05 1.74 15.49
CA LEU A 800 11.83 2.69 16.30
C LEU A 800 13.19 2.94 15.64
N ALA A 801 14.00 1.88 15.48
CA ALA A 801 15.40 1.99 15.10
C ALA A 801 15.58 2.59 13.70
N ASN A 802 14.81 2.14 12.71
CA ASN A 802 14.84 2.67 11.34
C ASN A 802 13.92 3.89 11.12
N GLY A 803 13.27 4.39 12.17
CA GLY A 803 12.34 5.53 12.11
C GLY A 803 12.97 6.86 11.66
N ALA A 804 14.26 7.05 11.84
CA ALA A 804 14.94 8.28 11.44
C ALA A 804 14.86 8.57 9.92
N GLY A 805 14.68 7.55 9.08
CA GLY A 805 14.44 7.75 7.66
C GLY A 805 13.16 8.55 7.37
N VAL A 806 12.08 8.27 8.11
CA VAL A 806 10.83 9.04 7.97
C VAL A 806 10.91 10.39 8.69
N VAL A 807 11.69 10.51 9.78
CA VAL A 807 11.95 11.80 10.45
C VAL A 807 12.67 12.75 9.49
N ALA A 808 13.73 12.31 8.82
CA ALA A 808 14.40 13.13 7.80
C ALA A 808 13.50 13.51 6.64
N SER A 809 12.60 12.61 6.27
CA SER A 809 11.58 12.87 5.25
C SER A 809 10.56 13.93 5.70
N TYR A 810 10.22 13.96 6.98
CA TYR A 810 9.38 15.00 7.58
C TYR A 810 10.07 16.36 7.58
N PHE A 811 11.36 16.42 7.88
CA PHE A 811 12.13 17.65 7.80
C PHE A 811 12.22 18.20 6.37
N GLU A 812 12.46 17.34 5.38
CA GLU A 812 12.44 17.74 3.95
C GLU A 812 11.07 18.30 3.54
N TRP A 813 9.99 17.68 3.97
CA TRP A 813 8.64 18.15 3.70
C TRP A 813 8.36 19.51 4.34
N LEU A 814 8.74 19.71 5.62
CA LEU A 814 8.61 21.00 6.30
C LEU A 814 9.39 22.11 5.57
N ARG A 815 10.62 21.82 5.17
CA ARG A 815 11.43 22.76 4.40
C ARG A 815 10.77 23.11 3.07
N ASN A 816 10.29 22.12 2.32
CA ASN A 816 9.62 22.38 1.03
C ASN A 816 8.34 23.19 1.21
N LEU A 817 7.58 22.95 2.27
CA LEU A 817 6.41 23.79 2.61
C LEU A 817 6.82 25.22 2.98
N ALA A 818 7.86 25.39 3.82
CA ALA A 818 8.35 26.71 4.21
C ALA A 818 8.84 27.49 2.99
N GLN A 819 9.57 26.87 2.06
CA GLN A 819 10.02 27.50 0.83
C GLN A 819 8.85 27.95 -0.07
N ARG A 820 7.82 27.11 -0.18
CA ARG A 820 6.61 27.44 -0.91
C ARG A 820 5.89 28.65 -0.26
N LEU A 821 5.64 28.57 1.05
CA LEU A 821 4.93 29.62 1.80
C LEU A 821 5.72 30.94 1.84
N ARG A 822 7.07 30.86 1.90
CA ARG A 822 7.94 32.03 1.76
C ARG A 822 7.79 32.67 0.39
N TYR A 823 7.79 31.88 -0.67
CA TYR A 823 7.56 32.39 -2.03
C TYR A 823 6.20 33.06 -2.16
N GLU A 824 5.13 32.43 -1.62
CA GLU A 824 3.78 32.98 -1.63
C GLU A 824 3.71 34.33 -0.88
N ALA A 825 4.27 34.36 0.34
CA ALA A 825 4.29 35.61 1.12
C ALA A 825 5.01 36.74 0.41
N GLU A 826 6.24 36.51 -0.08
CA GLU A 826 7.09 37.53 -0.66
C GLU A 826 6.68 37.96 -2.08
N ASN A 827 6.26 37.03 -2.95
CA ASN A 827 6.04 37.28 -4.37
C ASN A 827 4.56 37.45 -4.75
N ILE A 828 3.63 36.94 -3.92
CA ILE A 828 2.19 37.01 -4.20
C ILE A 828 1.51 37.96 -3.23
N ASP A 829 1.73 37.81 -1.93
CA ASP A 829 1.10 38.60 -0.88
C ASP A 829 1.88 39.88 -0.52
N HIS A 830 3.11 40.01 -1.00
CA HIS A 830 4.04 41.10 -0.69
C HIS A 830 4.25 41.33 0.81
N GLN A 831 4.39 40.24 1.58
CA GLN A 831 4.61 40.21 3.02
C GLN A 831 5.91 39.51 3.35
N GLU A 832 6.48 39.80 4.54
CA GLU A 832 7.61 39.03 5.06
C GLU A 832 7.15 37.64 5.52
N PHE A 833 7.95 36.61 5.20
CA PHE A 833 7.68 35.26 5.65
C PHE A 833 7.87 35.12 7.16
N SER A 834 6.85 34.65 7.87
CA SER A 834 6.94 34.23 9.26
C SER A 834 6.88 32.73 9.41
N PRO A 835 7.85 32.06 10.06
CA PRO A 835 7.79 30.65 10.36
C PRO A 835 6.58 30.23 11.22
N ASP A 836 5.90 31.18 11.86
CA ASP A 836 4.72 30.90 12.70
C ASP A 836 3.57 30.26 11.92
N ILE A 837 3.49 30.53 10.63
CA ILE A 837 2.50 29.90 9.73
C ILE A 837 2.66 28.37 9.67
N MET A 838 3.81 27.86 10.07
CA MET A 838 4.12 26.42 10.09
C MET A 838 3.67 25.72 11.39
N ASP A 839 3.16 26.44 12.38
CA ASP A 839 2.88 25.89 13.72
C ASP A 839 1.94 24.68 13.72
N SER A 840 0.98 24.60 12.80
CA SER A 840 0.06 23.47 12.66
C SER A 840 0.70 22.21 12.07
N TYR A 841 1.89 22.32 11.49
CA TYR A 841 2.61 21.22 10.84
C TYR A 841 3.81 20.74 11.64
N ILE A 842 4.19 21.47 12.71
CA ILE A 842 5.40 21.19 13.49
C ILE A 842 5.03 20.58 14.85
N MET A 843 5.75 19.53 15.21
CA MET A 843 5.65 18.92 16.54
C MET A 843 5.89 19.95 17.64
N PRO A 844 4.98 20.08 18.62
CA PRO A 844 5.07 21.12 19.64
C PRO A 844 6.40 21.12 20.43
N GLU A 845 6.89 19.93 20.77
CA GLU A 845 8.11 19.75 21.55
C GLU A 845 9.39 20.26 20.84
N PHE A 846 9.41 20.26 19.50
CA PHE A 846 10.55 20.74 18.70
C PHE A 846 10.24 22.01 17.91
N ARG A 847 9.08 22.62 18.15
CA ARG A 847 8.57 23.74 17.36
C ARG A 847 9.54 24.91 17.29
N LEU A 848 10.05 25.36 18.43
CA LEU A 848 10.96 26.50 18.48
C LEU A 848 12.21 26.24 17.63
N ARG A 849 12.85 25.11 17.84
CA ARG A 849 14.07 24.73 17.13
C ARG A 849 13.87 24.55 15.63
N ILE A 850 12.76 23.94 15.23
CA ILE A 850 12.42 23.81 13.80
C ILE A 850 12.19 25.18 13.17
N LYS A 851 11.50 26.09 13.86
CA LYS A 851 11.26 27.44 13.35
C LYS A 851 12.55 28.26 13.24
N GLU A 852 13.49 28.12 14.17
CA GLU A 852 14.82 28.71 14.09
C GLU A 852 15.57 28.24 12.84
N ILE A 853 15.59 26.91 12.57
CA ILE A 853 16.21 26.34 11.37
C ILE A 853 15.52 26.86 10.09
N LEU A 854 14.20 26.92 10.07
CA LEU A 854 13.44 27.36 8.89
C LEU A 854 13.49 28.90 8.67
N ALA A 855 13.80 29.68 9.70
CA ALA A 855 13.95 31.12 9.60
C ALA A 855 15.28 31.52 8.93
N ASP A 856 16.34 30.73 9.16
CA ASP A 856 17.65 30.97 8.57
C ASP A 856 17.86 30.13 7.30
N PRO A 857 17.97 30.76 6.10
CA PRO A 857 18.24 30.03 4.85
C PRO A 857 19.55 29.23 4.85
N GLU A 858 20.57 29.62 5.64
CA GLU A 858 21.82 28.86 5.78
C GLU A 858 21.59 27.61 6.67
N ASP A 859 20.91 27.77 7.80
CA ASP A 859 20.55 26.66 8.68
C ASP A 859 19.53 25.71 8.07
N GLU A 860 18.61 26.20 7.23
CA GLU A 860 17.68 25.37 6.47
C GLU A 860 18.41 24.31 5.61
N HIS A 861 19.61 24.64 5.14
CA HIS A 861 20.49 23.74 4.41
C HIS A 861 21.46 22.98 5.31
N SER A 862 21.54 23.32 6.60
CA SER A 862 22.48 22.75 7.54
C SER A 862 22.20 21.29 7.83
N THR A 863 23.09 20.41 7.37
CA THR A 863 23.02 18.99 7.69
C THR A 863 23.17 18.74 9.19
N THR A 864 23.97 19.57 9.88
CA THR A 864 24.27 19.45 11.30
C THR A 864 23.02 19.73 12.14
N ALA A 865 22.32 20.85 11.90
CA ALA A 865 21.12 21.22 12.65
C ALA A 865 20.04 20.14 12.60
N TRP A 866 19.73 19.64 11.41
CA TRP A 866 18.75 18.56 11.24
C TRP A 866 19.20 17.23 11.88
N ASN A 867 20.47 16.87 11.80
CA ASN A 867 21.01 15.65 12.41
C ASN A 867 20.94 15.67 13.94
N LEU A 868 21.21 16.81 14.56
CA LEU A 868 21.14 16.96 16.01
C LEU A 868 19.69 16.93 16.51
N LEU A 869 18.78 17.51 15.76
CA LEU A 869 17.34 17.37 16.06
C LEU A 869 16.88 15.91 15.94
N MET A 870 17.32 15.19 14.91
CA MET A 870 17.07 13.75 14.75
C MET A 870 17.62 12.94 15.93
N ARG A 871 18.85 13.23 16.40
CA ARG A 871 19.44 12.64 17.60
C ARG A 871 18.49 12.74 18.79
N ASP A 872 18.01 13.96 19.06
CA ASP A 872 17.19 14.24 20.22
C ASP A 872 15.85 13.50 20.17
N ILE A 873 15.24 13.42 19.00
CA ILE A 873 14.02 12.63 18.76
C ILE A 873 14.27 11.15 19.05
N MET A 874 15.37 10.58 18.53
CA MET A 874 15.67 9.16 18.70
C MET A 874 16.01 8.81 20.15
N PHE A 875 16.82 9.64 20.84
CA PHE A 875 17.12 9.44 22.25
C PHE A 875 15.86 9.48 23.12
N ALA A 876 15.00 10.47 22.93
CA ALA A 876 13.77 10.58 23.68
C ALA A 876 12.86 9.36 23.46
N ALA A 877 12.75 8.90 22.21
CA ALA A 877 11.96 7.73 21.89
C ALA A 877 12.50 6.46 22.58
N VAL A 878 13.79 6.18 22.49
CA VAL A 878 14.40 5.02 23.15
C VAL A 878 14.25 5.09 24.66
N ASN A 879 14.49 6.26 25.28
CA ASN A 879 14.39 6.41 26.73
C ASN A 879 12.97 6.16 27.26
N ASP A 880 11.94 6.63 26.52
CA ASP A 880 10.56 6.39 26.93
C ASP A 880 10.21 4.89 26.88
N ASP A 881 10.51 4.21 25.74
CA ASP A 881 10.23 2.78 25.62
C ASP A 881 11.05 1.92 26.56
N TYR A 882 12.31 2.27 26.79
CA TYR A 882 13.19 1.55 27.73
C TYR A 882 12.64 1.64 29.16
N ASN A 883 12.23 2.84 29.60
CA ASN A 883 11.66 3.02 30.93
C ASN A 883 10.34 2.27 31.11
N GLU A 884 9.46 2.34 30.10
CA GLU A 884 8.18 1.61 30.14
C GLU A 884 8.38 0.10 30.12
N SER A 885 9.29 -0.40 29.26
CA SER A 885 9.68 -1.80 29.19
C SER A 885 10.16 -2.33 30.54
N ARG A 886 10.99 -1.57 31.26
CA ARG A 886 11.50 -1.95 32.58
C ARG A 886 10.42 -1.87 33.65
N ALA A 887 9.58 -0.84 33.64
CA ALA A 887 8.53 -0.65 34.64
C ALA A 887 7.43 -1.73 34.57
N GLU A 888 7.05 -2.13 33.36
CA GLU A 888 5.95 -3.05 33.12
C GLU A 888 6.43 -4.50 32.82
N ALA A 889 7.73 -4.75 32.77
CA ALA A 889 8.34 -6.03 32.40
C ALA A 889 7.83 -6.58 31.05
N ILE A 890 7.82 -5.71 30.03
CA ILE A 890 7.39 -6.02 28.66
C ILE A 890 8.53 -5.74 27.68
N SER A 891 8.47 -6.27 26.45
CA SER A 891 9.46 -5.95 25.43
C SER A 891 9.39 -4.46 25.06
N MET A 892 10.51 -3.88 24.58
CA MET A 892 10.53 -2.50 24.08
C MET A 892 9.57 -2.31 22.90
N LYS A 893 9.38 -3.35 22.10
CA LYS A 893 8.44 -3.34 20.95
C LYS A 893 6.99 -3.24 21.44
N SER A 894 6.61 -4.00 22.46
CA SER A 894 5.28 -3.91 23.09
C SER A 894 5.02 -2.54 23.70
N ALA A 895 6.01 -1.95 24.39
CA ALA A 895 5.92 -0.58 24.91
C ALA A 895 5.74 0.44 23.77
N GLY A 896 6.50 0.29 22.71
CA GLY A 896 6.41 1.14 21.53
C GLY A 896 5.07 1.06 20.82
N TYR A 897 4.48 -0.12 20.65
CA TYR A 897 3.14 -0.28 20.09
C TYR A 897 2.07 0.34 21.02
N ARG A 898 2.13 0.06 22.33
CA ARG A 898 1.21 0.64 23.32
C ARG A 898 1.18 2.17 23.23
N ASN A 899 2.36 2.80 23.19
CA ASN A 899 2.50 4.25 23.05
C ASN A 899 1.97 4.76 21.70
N ALA A 900 2.35 4.12 20.60
CA ALA A 900 1.92 4.52 19.27
C ALA A 900 0.39 4.40 19.08
N ILE A 901 -0.21 3.29 19.56
CA ILE A 901 -1.66 3.08 19.53
C ILE A 901 -2.37 4.15 20.36
N ALA A 902 -1.89 4.48 21.56
CA ALA A 902 -2.47 5.53 22.39
C ALA A 902 -2.50 6.90 21.67
N ARG A 903 -1.39 7.29 21.01
CA ARG A 903 -1.31 8.54 20.22
C ARG A 903 -2.29 8.58 19.06
N VAL A 904 -2.38 7.50 18.31
CA VAL A 904 -3.30 7.41 17.18
C VAL A 904 -4.75 7.41 17.66
N LEU A 905 -5.06 6.62 18.69
CA LEU A 905 -6.41 6.54 19.26
C LEU A 905 -6.88 7.91 19.80
N VAL A 906 -6.03 8.64 20.53
CA VAL A 906 -6.38 9.98 21.01
C VAL A 906 -6.60 10.94 19.83
N ALA A 907 -5.75 10.93 18.82
CA ALA A 907 -5.94 11.75 17.61
C ALA A 907 -7.26 11.43 16.88
N MET A 908 -7.62 10.15 16.75
CA MET A 908 -8.89 9.72 16.16
C MET A 908 -10.09 10.16 17.01
N LEU A 909 -10.03 9.96 18.32
CA LEU A 909 -11.09 10.40 19.24
C LEU A 909 -11.30 11.92 19.17
N LEU A 910 -10.23 12.71 19.16
CA LEU A 910 -10.32 14.16 19.10
C LEU A 910 -10.90 14.69 17.77
N ARG A 911 -10.66 14.00 16.65
CA ARG A 911 -11.18 14.36 15.32
C ARG A 911 -12.56 13.76 15.02
N GLY A 912 -12.97 12.70 15.73
CA GLY A 912 -14.27 12.05 15.57
C GLY A 912 -15.45 12.92 16.03
N ASP A 913 -16.66 12.53 15.66
CA ASP A 913 -17.86 13.21 16.15
C ASP A 913 -18.08 12.98 17.66
N SER A 914 -18.89 13.83 18.28
CA SER A 914 -19.07 13.83 19.73
C SER A 914 -19.80 12.58 20.25
N GLN A 915 -20.72 12.02 19.48
CA GLN A 915 -21.52 10.85 19.89
C GLN A 915 -20.69 9.57 19.81
N GLU A 916 -19.96 9.37 18.72
CA GLU A 916 -19.04 8.25 18.52
C GLU A 916 -17.93 8.29 19.57
N ARG A 917 -17.34 9.45 19.80
CA ARG A 917 -16.31 9.68 20.82
C ARG A 917 -16.78 9.28 22.21
N SER A 918 -17.94 9.77 22.66
CA SER A 918 -18.49 9.44 23.96
C SER A 918 -18.86 7.96 24.11
N SER A 919 -19.34 7.34 23.04
CA SER A 919 -19.66 5.90 23.02
C SER A 919 -18.39 5.06 23.18
N ILE A 920 -17.35 5.34 22.40
CA ILE A 920 -16.06 4.65 22.48
C ILE A 920 -15.44 4.85 23.86
N TRP A 921 -15.40 6.09 24.34
CA TRP A 921 -14.81 6.43 25.64
C TRP A 921 -15.46 5.69 26.80
N SER A 922 -16.79 5.62 26.82
CA SER A 922 -17.54 4.91 27.88
C SER A 922 -17.27 3.41 27.88
N GLY A 923 -16.89 2.83 26.75
CA GLY A 923 -16.52 1.41 26.61
C GLY A 923 -15.07 1.09 27.00
N LEU A 924 -14.24 2.11 27.34
CA LEU A 924 -12.86 1.88 27.79
C LEU A 924 -12.78 1.61 29.29
N GLU A 925 -11.90 0.73 29.70
CA GLU A 925 -11.59 0.47 31.10
C GLU A 925 -10.91 1.67 31.76
N LEU A 926 -11.06 1.82 33.06
CA LEU A 926 -10.50 2.93 33.85
C LEU A 926 -8.96 2.99 33.71
N ALA A 927 -8.29 1.84 33.71
CA ALA A 927 -6.84 1.75 33.54
C ALA A 927 -6.40 2.31 32.16
N THR A 928 -7.14 1.96 31.10
CA THR A 928 -6.92 2.46 29.73
C THR A 928 -7.12 3.99 29.69
N ARG A 929 -8.21 4.50 30.24
CA ARG A 929 -8.48 5.95 30.28
C ARG A 929 -7.38 6.69 31.03
N SER A 930 -6.94 6.16 32.18
CA SER A 930 -5.85 6.74 32.98
C SER A 930 -4.52 6.77 32.17
N TYR A 931 -4.23 5.72 31.38
CA TYR A 931 -3.07 5.70 30.51
C TYR A 931 -3.17 6.72 29.36
N LEU A 932 -4.35 6.96 28.82
CA LEU A 932 -4.58 7.94 27.74
C LEU A 932 -4.54 9.40 28.21
N LYS A 933 -4.78 9.68 29.50
CA LYS A 933 -4.83 11.05 30.05
C LYS A 933 -3.64 11.94 29.65
N PRO A 934 -2.38 11.52 29.80
CA PRO A 934 -1.22 12.33 29.41
C PRO A 934 -1.22 12.72 27.92
N PHE A 935 -1.75 11.86 27.05
CA PHE A 935 -1.83 12.13 25.61
C PHE A 935 -2.89 13.19 25.26
N PHE A 936 -4.03 13.26 25.99
CA PHE A 936 -5.01 14.34 25.86
C PHE A 936 -4.46 15.67 26.36
N GLN A 937 -3.64 15.65 27.39
CA GLN A 937 -3.00 16.83 27.99
C GLN A 937 -1.75 17.27 27.25
N HIS A 938 -1.25 16.45 26.33
CA HIS A 938 -0.06 16.78 25.54
C HIS A 938 -0.37 17.94 24.58
N PRO A 939 0.53 18.91 24.38
CA PRO A 939 0.31 20.03 23.46
C PRO A 939 0.00 19.61 22.01
N GLU A 940 0.47 18.43 21.59
CA GLU A 940 0.10 17.84 20.29
C GLU A 940 -1.41 17.66 20.12
N ALA A 941 -2.12 17.29 21.18
CA ALA A 941 -3.56 17.06 21.13
C ALA A 941 -4.35 18.31 20.70
N ALA A 942 -3.85 19.49 21.03
CA ALA A 942 -4.44 20.75 20.59
C ALA A 942 -4.41 20.96 19.08
N LEU A 943 -3.52 20.28 18.36
CA LEU A 943 -3.48 20.27 16.88
C LEU A 943 -4.65 19.47 16.28
N PHE A 944 -5.22 18.56 17.03
CA PHE A 944 -6.35 17.73 16.60
C PHE A 944 -7.69 18.32 17.07
N HIS A 945 -7.71 18.94 18.26
CA HIS A 945 -8.88 19.62 18.80
C HIS A 945 -8.46 20.73 19.77
N PRO A 946 -8.90 22.00 19.59
CA PRO A 946 -8.48 23.13 20.44
C PRO A 946 -8.72 22.93 21.95
N ALA A 947 -9.78 22.22 22.31
CA ALA A 947 -10.13 21.92 23.71
C ALA A 947 -9.73 20.50 24.13
N ALA A 948 -8.64 19.93 23.60
CA ALA A 948 -8.25 18.54 23.85
C ALA A 948 -8.05 18.23 25.35
N ALA A 949 -7.39 19.12 26.07
CA ALA A 949 -7.16 18.94 27.51
C ALA A 949 -8.47 18.90 28.32
N ASP A 950 -9.42 19.78 27.99
CA ASP A 950 -10.74 19.82 28.67
C ASP A 950 -11.61 18.63 28.23
N MET A 951 -11.39 18.13 27.02
CA MET A 951 -12.13 17.00 26.46
C MET A 951 -11.99 15.73 27.28
N PHE A 952 -10.82 15.49 27.88
CA PHE A 952 -10.63 14.36 28.77
C PHE A 952 -11.60 14.45 29.97
N GLU A 953 -11.66 15.58 30.65
CA GLU A 953 -12.53 15.79 31.83
C GLU A 953 -14.02 15.73 31.44
N LEU A 954 -14.38 16.25 30.26
CA LEU A 954 -15.73 16.14 29.71
C LEU A 954 -16.14 14.69 29.45
N LEU A 955 -15.25 13.88 28.87
CA LEU A 955 -15.49 12.47 28.57
C LEU A 955 -15.61 11.64 29.86
N GLU A 956 -14.80 11.93 30.90
CA GLU A 956 -14.91 11.30 32.20
C GLU A 956 -16.25 11.65 32.85
N ALA A 957 -16.65 12.92 32.89
CA ALA A 957 -17.93 13.36 33.46
C ALA A 957 -19.13 12.71 32.75
N ASP A 958 -19.10 12.61 31.43
CA ASP A 958 -20.18 11.97 30.66
C ASP A 958 -20.25 10.46 30.92
N SER A 959 -19.13 9.79 31.08
CA SER A 959 -19.06 8.35 31.39
C SER A 959 -19.66 8.04 32.77
N VAL A 960 -19.40 8.88 33.78
CA VAL A 960 -19.97 8.75 35.12
C VAL A 960 -21.49 8.96 35.08
N SER A 961 -21.96 9.97 34.36
CA SER A 961 -23.40 10.28 34.25
C SER A 961 -24.18 9.15 33.54
N ARG A 962 -23.59 8.45 32.61
CA ARG A 962 -24.21 7.29 31.95
C ARG A 962 -24.23 6.04 32.84
N SER A 963 -23.19 5.80 33.63
CA SER A 963 -23.17 4.70 34.59
C SER A 963 -24.27 4.83 35.66
N ASP A 964 -24.51 6.05 36.15
CA ASP A 964 -25.57 6.33 37.11
C ASP A 964 -26.99 6.19 36.52
N ARG A 965 -27.18 6.51 35.25
CA ARG A 965 -28.46 6.28 34.54
C ARG A 965 -28.71 4.79 34.27
N GLY A 966 -27.68 3.99 34.02
CA GLY A 966 -27.77 2.54 33.82
C GLY A 966 -28.12 1.77 35.10
N GLN A 967 -27.81 2.30 36.31
CA GLN A 967 -28.12 1.68 37.58
C GLN A 967 -29.53 2.03 38.08
N ARG A 968 -30.17 3.04 37.54
CA ARG A 968 -31.60 3.32 37.83
C ARG A 968 -32.50 2.46 36.93
N ARG A 969 -32.58 1.15 37.23
CA ARG A 969 -33.73 0.33 36.81
C ARG A 969 -34.96 0.92 37.46
N PRO A 970 -36.08 1.08 36.79
CA PRO A 970 -37.32 1.41 37.45
C PRO A 970 -37.68 0.24 38.38
N THR A 971 -37.48 0.41 39.68
CA THR A 971 -38.09 -0.44 40.65
C THR A 971 -39.59 -0.25 40.52
N GLY A 972 -40.26 -1.29 40.18
CA GLY A 972 -41.63 -1.60 40.09
C GLY A 972 -42.70 -0.56 40.41
N ILE A 973 -43.76 -0.77 39.72
CA ILE A 973 -45.09 -0.61 40.34
C ILE A 973 -46.02 -1.52 39.54
N ARG A 974 -46.49 -2.51 40.22
CA ARG A 974 -47.82 -3.14 40.36
C ARG A 974 -48.69 -3.13 39.09
#